data_04b1cf0fb3faeb969a392eb04f58c755
#
_entry.id   04b1cf0fb3faeb969a392eb04f58c755
#
_cell.length_a   1.000
_cell.length_b   1.000
_cell.length_c   1.000
_cell.angle_alpha   90.00
_cell.angle_beta   90.00
_cell.angle_gamma   90.00
#
_symmetry.space_group_name_H-M   'P 1'
#
loop_
_entity.id
_entity.type
_entity.pdbx_description
1 polymer ?
#
loop_
_entity_poly.entity_id
_entity_poly.type
_entity_poly.pdbx_seq_one_letter_code
_entity_poly.pdbx_strand_id
1 'polypeptide(L)'
;MFNFTDPANIGKAYKDFVLLAIDELPDYKARAVYLRHKITGLEVYHIIKDDKENLFAYAFRTLDKTSRGVAHIMEHSVLCGSEKYPLKEPFITLASTSLNTFLNALTYPDKTVYPGASVVRADYFNMMDVYGDAVFFPKLDHATFIQEGHRVEMDEDGKLSIQGVVYNEMKGNYSSFQPIAFSDLISAMFPNSYPAFDSGGDPLHIPELTYQEFLDFHQKFYSPDNCLLFLYGDIPTYQQLDFIDERFIGRLIKKYDCREGGAICNIDIDSKKPVIKMDIKNLQTLNFLQESCSLKTLAPETGSTGSFVSLNWYAGKADIEKLFLCEVLCGNDSSPLARALKDSKLGDDVQFQSFGQFREEFFCAGLWGVKKGNEEKVFNLVEKTLNEIYENGVSQEDIDSAVMGIDFTLREVNRYWGPFSIQLMEKTLKGWCNGDVCSRHLAPITSFERVKAELHKDPDYTKKLIKKYFLDPSVKVRFVSEPSENYFKEREAAEKLLIERLEQNLDKVQLKKDLDELHAYQQHIETSEETACIPTTKISELERSIDIPETTLEFITGADDSDIPLFISQEDTNGIFYVDVLFPFDRLPAEYLQHIPFFADVLTNLGWNGKGWDKCTAQSSCVMGDIWGRTLSGSIPDAPDCIAEADKYRAYNFCGRNWVGLICKALTERAEEALDMLAEIITKMDFDDKKHLETLMTELKAEKKNSIISNGRDYTQKRARAGWNENLALNEIMWGVSQLHTVEGYKKHDAKKMLKMFSYMYKECLKAGSIIHITSDSDSLKKLKPLLSDFAKKAQLTKLLPGHHYTMDELSPYISDFEACKDDKIQFLNVPGQTGYASAIIPSSSYLTKEASAENVFAAWLSNHTLWDKIRTTGGAYGASCWVDSIEKQVIMTTYRDPTPVKSIEVYLQSLKELCSTPIPKEEVEKTIVSNYGNAIVPASPKDRGARSFEGMLYGNPQRFKQVRVDNLLEVTEEDVEKACDRFYESAQKHCSKAVFSNNSAKTKNSAGNNIKIPL
;
A
#
# COMPACT_ATOMS: atom_id res chain seq x y z
N MET A 1 -28.84 19.40 -23.06
CA MET A 1 -27.53 18.90 -22.63
C MET A 1 -27.37 17.47 -23.16
N PHE A 2 -26.21 17.09 -23.73
CA PHE A 2 -26.00 15.74 -24.26
C PHE A 2 -26.06 14.74 -23.09
N ASN A 3 -26.90 13.72 -23.19
CA ASN A 3 -27.00 12.69 -22.16
C ASN A 3 -26.11 11.50 -22.54
N PHE A 4 -24.99 11.36 -21.90
CA PHE A 4 -24.00 10.31 -22.18
C PHE A 4 -24.45 8.89 -21.77
N THR A 5 -25.45 8.79 -20.90
CA THR A 5 -25.99 7.50 -20.42
C THR A 5 -27.31 7.12 -21.14
N ASP A 6 -27.71 7.86 -22.16
CA ASP A 6 -28.87 7.53 -23.00
C ASP A 6 -28.43 6.67 -24.20
N PRO A 7 -28.89 5.41 -24.30
CA PRO A 7 -28.56 4.52 -25.41
C PRO A 7 -28.90 5.10 -26.80
N ALA A 8 -29.90 6.01 -26.89
CA ALA A 8 -30.27 6.70 -28.13
C ALA A 8 -29.18 7.65 -28.65
N ASN A 9 -28.16 7.94 -27.85
CA ASN A 9 -27.02 8.77 -28.23
C ASN A 9 -25.77 7.97 -28.66
N ILE A 10 -25.82 6.64 -28.64
CA ILE A 10 -24.75 5.82 -29.24
C ILE A 10 -24.64 6.15 -30.73
N GLY A 11 -23.42 6.37 -31.22
CA GLY A 11 -23.12 6.83 -32.57
C GLY A 11 -23.20 8.35 -32.77
N LYS A 12 -23.71 9.12 -31.78
CA LYS A 12 -23.71 10.60 -31.86
C LYS A 12 -22.48 11.17 -31.18
N ALA A 13 -22.11 12.38 -31.58
CA ALA A 13 -20.95 13.09 -31.06
C ALA A 13 -21.35 14.22 -30.11
N TYR A 14 -20.59 14.37 -29.02
CA TYR A 14 -20.49 15.58 -28.22
C TYR A 14 -19.20 16.29 -28.62
N LYS A 15 -19.28 17.50 -29.17
CA LYS A 15 -18.18 18.08 -29.95
C LYS A 15 -17.71 17.01 -30.98
N ASP A 16 -16.46 16.65 -31.03
CA ASP A 16 -15.93 15.59 -31.89
C ASP A 16 -15.69 14.25 -31.20
N PHE A 17 -16.19 14.06 -29.98
CA PHE A 17 -16.17 12.78 -29.26
C PHE A 17 -17.43 11.96 -29.55
N VAL A 18 -17.30 10.86 -30.27
CA VAL A 18 -18.41 9.96 -30.61
C VAL A 18 -18.60 8.95 -29.47
N LEU A 19 -19.83 8.84 -28.97
CA LEU A 19 -20.21 7.83 -27.98
C LEU A 19 -20.32 6.45 -28.65
N LEU A 20 -19.45 5.52 -28.30
CA LEU A 20 -19.36 4.18 -28.92
C LEU A 20 -20.10 3.10 -28.11
N ALA A 21 -20.05 3.19 -26.76
CA ALA A 21 -20.71 2.23 -25.89
C ALA A 21 -21.13 2.87 -24.57
N ILE A 22 -22.13 2.26 -23.96
CA ILE A 22 -22.53 2.45 -22.57
C ILE A 22 -22.51 1.08 -21.92
N ASP A 23 -21.73 0.92 -20.85
CA ASP A 23 -21.61 -0.32 -20.09
C ASP A 23 -22.26 -0.15 -18.72
N GLU A 24 -23.20 -1.05 -18.37
CA GLU A 24 -23.71 -1.17 -17.00
C GLU A 24 -22.71 -1.97 -16.18
N LEU A 25 -22.33 -1.44 -15.02
CA LEU A 25 -21.35 -2.03 -14.09
C LEU A 25 -22.01 -2.32 -12.74
N PRO A 26 -22.91 -3.33 -12.67
CA PRO A 26 -23.69 -3.60 -11.46
C PRO A 26 -22.83 -3.98 -10.26
N ASP A 27 -21.71 -4.67 -10.47
CA ASP A 27 -20.76 -5.07 -9.43
C ASP A 27 -20.21 -3.85 -8.65
N TYR A 28 -20.20 -2.67 -9.28
CA TYR A 28 -19.69 -1.42 -8.71
C TYR A 28 -20.77 -0.33 -8.52
N LYS A 29 -22.05 -0.66 -8.78
CA LYS A 29 -23.16 0.32 -8.77
C LYS A 29 -22.82 1.56 -9.61
N ALA A 30 -22.29 1.35 -10.82
CA ALA A 30 -21.77 2.38 -11.70
C ALA A 30 -22.19 2.14 -13.17
N ARG A 31 -21.98 3.15 -14.01
CA ARG A 31 -22.09 3.07 -15.46
C ARG A 31 -20.78 3.56 -16.07
N ALA A 32 -20.45 3.03 -17.25
CA ALA A 32 -19.33 3.57 -17.99
C ALA A 32 -19.73 3.98 -19.41
N VAL A 33 -19.04 4.99 -19.93
CA VAL A 33 -19.21 5.46 -21.31
C VAL A 33 -17.87 5.37 -22.03
N TYR A 34 -17.90 4.82 -23.25
CA TYR A 34 -16.73 4.71 -24.11
C TYR A 34 -16.88 5.64 -25.28
N LEU A 35 -15.94 6.57 -25.45
CA LEU A 35 -15.94 7.58 -26.50
C LEU A 35 -14.64 7.54 -27.29
N ARG A 36 -14.69 8.09 -28.51
CA ARG A 36 -13.51 8.29 -29.36
C ARG A 36 -13.59 9.61 -30.10
N HIS A 37 -12.50 10.38 -30.05
CA HIS A 37 -12.39 11.62 -30.80
C HIS A 37 -12.16 11.36 -32.29
N LYS A 38 -13.02 11.94 -33.16
CA LYS A 38 -13.05 11.69 -34.64
C LYS A 38 -11.75 11.97 -35.36
N ILE A 39 -11.05 13.05 -34.98
CA ILE A 39 -9.90 13.56 -35.70
C ILE A 39 -8.60 12.97 -35.14
N THR A 40 -8.42 12.97 -33.83
CA THR A 40 -7.17 12.53 -33.21
C THR A 40 -7.13 11.01 -32.89
N GLY A 41 -8.29 10.37 -32.85
CA GLY A 41 -8.40 8.97 -32.44
C GLY A 41 -8.29 8.74 -30.94
N LEU A 42 -8.12 9.78 -30.12
CA LEU A 42 -8.06 9.67 -28.65
C LEU A 42 -9.29 8.94 -28.11
N GLU A 43 -9.06 7.90 -27.35
CA GLU A 43 -10.11 7.12 -26.72
C GLU A 43 -10.32 7.59 -25.26
N VAL A 44 -11.58 7.62 -24.82
CA VAL A 44 -11.97 8.01 -23.46
C VAL A 44 -12.88 6.93 -22.90
N TYR A 45 -12.57 6.42 -21.70
CA TYR A 45 -13.43 5.52 -20.97
C TYR A 45 -13.70 6.11 -19.58
N HIS A 46 -14.95 6.53 -19.33
CA HIS A 46 -15.34 7.17 -18.08
C HIS A 46 -16.29 6.29 -17.30
N ILE A 47 -15.85 5.81 -16.13
CA ILE A 47 -16.70 5.14 -15.14
C ILE A 47 -17.36 6.22 -14.27
N ILE A 48 -18.65 6.44 -14.49
CA ILE A 48 -19.47 7.41 -13.78
C ILE A 48 -19.95 6.79 -12.47
N LYS A 49 -19.45 7.31 -11.36
CA LYS A 49 -19.72 6.84 -9.99
C LYS A 49 -19.98 8.05 -9.10
N ASP A 50 -20.91 7.92 -8.16
CA ASP A 50 -21.09 8.89 -7.08
C ASP A 50 -19.96 8.69 -6.05
N ASP A 51 -18.80 9.23 -6.40
CA ASP A 51 -17.57 9.18 -5.61
C ASP A 51 -16.80 10.48 -5.86
N LYS A 52 -16.54 11.23 -4.79
CA LYS A 52 -15.80 12.50 -4.87
C LYS A 52 -14.33 12.32 -5.19
N GLU A 53 -13.76 11.12 -4.96
CA GLU A 53 -12.38 10.84 -5.33
C GLU A 53 -12.29 10.54 -6.83
N ASN A 54 -12.12 11.60 -7.61
CA ASN A 54 -12.00 11.49 -9.04
C ASN A 54 -10.60 11.05 -9.45
N LEU A 55 -10.51 10.17 -10.46
CA LEU A 55 -9.24 9.70 -11.03
C LEU A 55 -9.25 9.87 -12.55
N PHE A 56 -8.15 10.40 -13.08
CA PHE A 56 -7.79 10.31 -14.48
C PHE A 56 -6.53 9.46 -14.68
N ALA A 57 -6.38 8.84 -15.85
CA ALA A 57 -5.12 8.23 -16.24
C ALA A 57 -4.90 8.28 -17.74
N TYR A 58 -3.76 8.83 -18.17
CA TYR A 58 -3.30 8.72 -19.56
C TYR A 58 -2.56 7.39 -19.69
N ALA A 59 -3.09 6.47 -20.52
CA ALA A 59 -2.52 5.16 -20.74
C ALA A 59 -2.13 4.95 -22.20
N PHE A 60 -0.90 4.48 -22.41
CA PHE A 60 -0.35 4.20 -23.74
C PHE A 60 0.08 2.74 -23.83
N ARG A 61 -0.12 2.08 -24.99
CA ARG A 61 0.51 0.79 -25.26
C ARG A 61 1.97 1.04 -25.59
N THR A 62 2.88 0.57 -24.74
CA THR A 62 4.33 0.80 -24.85
C THR A 62 5.06 -0.53 -24.84
N LEU A 63 5.04 -1.22 -25.97
CA LEU A 63 5.65 -2.54 -26.11
C LEU A 63 7.07 -2.41 -26.63
N ASP A 64 8.01 -3.05 -25.92
CA ASP A 64 9.37 -3.24 -26.37
C ASP A 64 9.73 -4.74 -26.46
N LYS A 65 10.65 -5.08 -27.31
CA LYS A 65 11.26 -6.42 -27.42
C LYS A 65 12.76 -6.37 -27.17
N THR A 66 13.15 -5.48 -26.30
CA THR A 66 14.52 -5.36 -25.80
C THR A 66 14.49 -5.13 -24.28
N SER A 67 15.58 -5.49 -23.60
CA SER A 67 15.72 -5.19 -22.16
C SER A 67 16.52 -3.89 -21.94
N ARG A 68 16.39 -2.91 -22.84
CA ARG A 68 17.10 -1.61 -22.74
C ARG A 68 16.37 -0.57 -21.91
N GLY A 69 15.20 -0.91 -21.35
CA GLY A 69 14.45 -0.05 -20.43
C GLY A 69 13.91 1.23 -21.04
N VAL A 70 13.74 1.31 -22.36
CA VAL A 70 13.30 2.55 -23.03
C VAL A 70 11.92 3.02 -22.56
N ALA A 71 11.01 2.10 -22.21
CA ALA A 71 9.68 2.46 -21.70
C ALA A 71 9.77 3.10 -20.30
N HIS A 72 10.62 2.61 -19.43
CA HIS A 72 10.85 3.11 -18.07
C HIS A 72 11.60 4.45 -18.09
N ILE A 73 12.66 4.55 -18.90
CA ILE A 73 13.38 5.82 -19.07
C ILE A 73 12.46 6.90 -19.66
N MET A 74 11.57 6.53 -20.59
CA MET A 74 10.57 7.45 -21.14
C MET A 74 9.54 7.88 -20.09
N GLU A 75 9.11 6.96 -19.21
CA GLU A 75 8.19 7.26 -18.12
C GLU A 75 8.75 8.39 -17.23
N HIS A 76 10.00 8.25 -16.79
CA HIS A 76 10.69 9.29 -16.00
C HIS A 76 10.83 10.59 -16.79
N SER A 77 11.32 10.49 -18.02
CA SER A 77 11.74 11.65 -18.81
C SER A 77 10.60 12.56 -19.24
N VAL A 78 9.40 12.03 -19.53
CA VAL A 78 8.24 12.89 -19.88
C VAL A 78 7.81 13.77 -18.72
N LEU A 79 8.11 13.37 -17.48
CA LEU A 79 7.81 14.12 -16.27
C LEU A 79 8.87 15.18 -15.92
N CYS A 80 9.97 15.24 -16.71
CA CYS A 80 11.07 16.19 -16.55
C CYS A 80 10.96 17.38 -17.51
N GLY A 81 9.79 18.02 -17.56
CA GLY A 81 9.55 19.25 -18.33
C GLY A 81 8.80 19.05 -19.62
N SER A 82 7.93 20.01 -19.91
CA SER A 82 7.07 20.03 -21.10
C SER A 82 6.99 21.43 -21.72
N GLU A 83 6.29 21.56 -22.84
CA GLU A 83 6.14 22.85 -23.53
C GLU A 83 5.54 23.94 -22.63
N LYS A 84 4.50 23.62 -21.88
CA LYS A 84 3.80 24.56 -21.00
C LYS A 84 4.44 24.68 -19.61
N TYR A 85 5.07 23.62 -19.14
CA TYR A 85 5.70 23.50 -17.84
C TYR A 85 7.19 23.19 -17.99
N PRO A 86 8.00 24.19 -18.39
CA PRO A 86 9.39 24.00 -18.80
C PRO A 86 10.38 23.86 -17.63
N LEU A 87 9.90 23.35 -16.49
CA LEU A 87 10.69 23.09 -15.30
C LEU A 87 11.53 21.83 -15.44
N LYS A 88 12.55 21.70 -14.59
CA LYS A 88 13.36 20.49 -14.47
C LYS A 88 12.57 19.30 -13.91
N GLU A 89 11.80 19.55 -12.84
CA GLU A 89 11.02 18.53 -12.15
C GLU A 89 9.57 19.00 -11.85
N PRO A 90 8.75 19.31 -12.88
CA PRO A 90 7.38 19.80 -12.67
C PRO A 90 6.50 18.80 -11.93
N PHE A 91 6.79 17.49 -12.07
CA PHE A 91 6.11 16.43 -11.32
C PHE A 91 6.35 16.53 -9.80
N ILE A 92 7.59 16.72 -9.37
CA ILE A 92 7.93 16.83 -7.94
C ILE A 92 7.30 18.09 -7.35
N THR A 93 7.36 19.21 -8.09
CA THR A 93 6.70 20.46 -7.70
C THR A 93 5.19 20.28 -7.56
N LEU A 94 4.55 19.65 -8.54
CA LEU A 94 3.12 19.33 -8.50
C LEU A 94 2.78 18.41 -7.32
N ALA A 95 3.51 17.32 -7.13
CA ALA A 95 3.28 16.35 -6.04
C ALA A 95 3.35 16.99 -4.65
N SER A 96 4.23 17.98 -4.47
CA SER A 96 4.40 18.68 -3.20
C SER A 96 3.36 19.78 -2.94
N THR A 97 2.71 20.30 -3.97
CA THR A 97 1.77 21.44 -3.88
C THR A 97 0.32 21.09 -4.17
N SER A 98 0.04 19.89 -4.68
CA SER A 98 -1.32 19.42 -5.00
C SER A 98 -2.00 18.75 -3.81
N LEU A 99 -3.33 18.62 -3.91
CA LEU A 99 -4.21 17.89 -2.98
C LEU A 99 -4.45 16.47 -3.49
N ASN A 100 -3.44 15.88 -4.10
CA ASN A 100 -3.56 14.55 -4.66
C ASN A 100 -3.82 13.50 -3.56
N THR A 101 -4.71 12.55 -3.87
CA THR A 101 -4.88 11.31 -3.09
C THR A 101 -4.08 10.17 -3.70
N PHE A 102 -3.67 10.36 -4.95
CA PHE A 102 -2.74 9.50 -5.68
C PHE A 102 -2.12 10.27 -6.85
N LEU A 103 -0.81 10.19 -7.00
CA LEU A 103 -0.07 10.75 -8.13
C LEU A 103 1.16 9.89 -8.39
N ASN A 104 1.24 9.23 -9.54
CA ASN A 104 2.34 8.33 -9.88
C ASN A 104 2.45 8.15 -11.40
N ALA A 105 3.49 7.45 -11.85
CA ALA A 105 3.60 6.87 -13.17
C ALA A 105 3.93 5.39 -13.04
N LEU A 106 3.51 4.56 -13.99
CA LEU A 106 3.58 3.11 -13.88
C LEU A 106 3.98 2.49 -15.22
N THR A 107 5.13 1.85 -15.29
CA THR A 107 5.57 1.10 -16.47
C THR A 107 5.31 -0.40 -16.28
N TYR A 108 4.56 -0.96 -17.23
CA TYR A 108 4.27 -2.39 -17.36
C TYR A 108 4.91 -2.95 -18.64
N PRO A 109 4.99 -4.25 -18.81
CA PRO A 109 5.54 -4.85 -20.03
C PRO A 109 4.81 -4.48 -21.33
N ASP A 110 3.53 -4.07 -21.24
CA ASP A 110 2.67 -3.78 -22.40
C ASP A 110 2.13 -2.36 -22.46
N LYS A 111 2.30 -1.56 -21.41
CA LYS A 111 1.74 -0.21 -21.28
C LYS A 111 2.52 0.65 -20.32
N THR A 112 2.39 1.96 -20.48
CA THR A 112 2.81 2.96 -19.48
C THR A 112 1.61 3.84 -19.15
N VAL A 113 1.39 4.11 -17.86
CA VAL A 113 0.17 4.75 -17.35
C VAL A 113 0.54 5.90 -16.41
N TYR A 114 -0.14 7.03 -16.56
CA TYR A 114 0.08 8.27 -15.79
C TYR A 114 -1.21 8.65 -15.05
N PRO A 115 -1.48 8.03 -13.87
CA PRO A 115 -2.68 8.28 -13.09
C PRO A 115 -2.50 9.42 -12.09
N GLY A 116 -3.59 10.20 -11.90
CA GLY A 116 -3.72 11.17 -10.84
C GLY A 116 -5.12 11.17 -10.26
N ALA A 117 -5.24 11.30 -8.93
CA ALA A 117 -6.52 11.33 -8.25
C ALA A 117 -6.57 12.44 -7.20
N SER A 118 -7.74 13.08 -7.08
CA SER A 118 -8.04 14.08 -6.05
C SER A 118 -9.52 14.10 -5.72
N VAL A 119 -9.85 14.48 -4.49
CA VAL A 119 -11.21 14.80 -4.06
C VAL A 119 -11.56 16.27 -4.30
N VAL A 120 -10.59 17.10 -4.73
CA VAL A 120 -10.76 18.51 -5.04
C VAL A 120 -10.77 18.72 -6.54
N ARG A 121 -11.90 19.15 -7.10
CA ARG A 121 -12.08 19.29 -8.56
C ARG A 121 -11.07 20.22 -9.24
N ALA A 122 -10.75 21.34 -8.61
CA ALA A 122 -9.75 22.27 -9.16
C ALA A 122 -8.37 21.61 -9.28
N ASP A 123 -7.96 20.91 -8.24
CA ASP A 123 -6.71 20.20 -8.16
C ASP A 123 -6.65 19.03 -9.16
N TYR A 124 -7.74 18.28 -9.30
CA TYR A 124 -7.89 17.22 -10.31
C TYR A 124 -7.59 17.74 -11.73
N PHE A 125 -8.18 18.88 -12.13
CA PHE A 125 -7.93 19.47 -13.44
C PHE A 125 -6.52 20.07 -13.57
N ASN A 126 -5.95 20.61 -12.49
CA ASN A 126 -4.56 21.07 -12.45
C ASN A 126 -3.59 19.92 -12.73
N MET A 127 -3.75 18.79 -12.04
CA MET A 127 -2.94 17.59 -12.27
C MET A 127 -3.13 17.04 -13.69
N MET A 128 -4.39 16.99 -14.18
CA MET A 128 -4.72 16.52 -15.53
C MET A 128 -4.07 17.38 -16.62
N ASP A 129 -3.96 18.70 -16.41
CA ASP A 129 -3.31 19.64 -17.33
C ASP A 129 -1.79 19.40 -17.40
N VAL A 130 -1.15 19.30 -16.22
CA VAL A 130 0.31 19.07 -16.15
C VAL A 130 0.68 17.72 -16.76
N TYR A 131 -0.04 16.66 -16.43
CA TYR A 131 0.22 15.31 -16.96
C TYR A 131 -0.07 15.21 -18.46
N GLY A 132 -1.17 15.83 -18.92
CA GLY A 132 -1.49 15.84 -20.34
C GLY A 132 -0.44 16.58 -21.18
N ASP A 133 0.09 17.70 -20.68
CA ASP A 133 1.18 18.41 -21.33
C ASP A 133 2.48 17.58 -21.29
N ALA A 134 2.79 16.96 -20.16
CA ALA A 134 3.97 16.11 -19.98
C ALA A 134 3.99 14.94 -20.98
N VAL A 135 2.92 14.16 -21.10
CA VAL A 135 2.91 12.97 -21.95
C VAL A 135 2.83 13.28 -23.44
N PHE A 136 2.09 14.34 -23.83
CA PHE A 136 1.91 14.68 -25.25
C PHE A 136 2.92 15.69 -25.80
N PHE A 137 3.46 16.55 -24.93
CA PHE A 137 4.33 17.66 -25.34
C PHE A 137 5.61 17.78 -24.50
N PRO A 138 6.27 16.64 -24.15
CA PRO A 138 7.50 16.71 -23.34
C PRO A 138 8.63 17.37 -24.12
N LYS A 139 9.60 17.92 -23.38
CA LYS A 139 10.83 18.49 -23.96
C LYS A 139 11.79 17.41 -24.46
N LEU A 140 11.99 16.37 -23.67
CA LEU A 140 12.89 15.23 -23.93
C LEU A 140 14.31 15.70 -24.35
N ASP A 141 14.87 16.65 -23.62
CA ASP A 141 16.21 17.18 -23.87
C ASP A 141 17.29 16.10 -23.64
N HIS A 142 18.45 16.24 -24.27
CA HIS A 142 19.55 15.29 -24.11
C HIS A 142 20.05 15.21 -22.66
N ALA A 143 20.09 16.33 -21.94
CA ALA A 143 20.41 16.35 -20.50
C ALA A 143 19.45 15.49 -19.66
N THR A 144 18.15 15.53 -19.95
CA THR A 144 17.14 14.68 -19.30
C THR A 144 17.40 13.20 -19.59
N PHE A 145 17.67 12.84 -20.85
CA PHE A 145 17.96 11.45 -21.23
C PHE A 145 19.19 10.89 -20.48
N ILE A 146 20.29 11.65 -20.40
CA ILE A 146 21.51 11.20 -19.70
C ILE A 146 21.40 11.27 -18.17
N GLN A 147 20.49 12.10 -17.63
CA GLN A 147 20.15 12.15 -16.21
C GLN A 147 19.31 10.94 -15.81
N GLU A 148 18.18 10.73 -16.49
CA GLU A 148 17.22 9.70 -16.12
C GLU A 148 17.60 8.30 -16.62
N GLY A 149 18.11 8.19 -17.84
CA GLY A 149 18.45 6.93 -18.47
C GLY A 149 19.81 6.40 -18.02
N HIS A 150 20.84 6.75 -18.80
CA HIS A 150 22.21 6.33 -18.51
C HIS A 150 23.25 7.31 -19.12
N ARG A 151 24.44 7.33 -18.51
CA ARG A 151 25.61 8.06 -18.98
C ARG A 151 26.88 7.37 -18.52
N VAL A 152 27.97 7.63 -19.23
CA VAL A 152 29.32 7.29 -18.76
C VAL A 152 29.87 8.47 -17.96
N GLU A 153 30.39 8.22 -16.78
CA GLU A 153 31.12 9.20 -15.96
C GLU A 153 32.59 8.77 -15.84
N MET A 154 33.47 9.76 -15.69
CA MET A 154 34.91 9.55 -15.49
C MET A 154 35.31 10.20 -14.17
N ASP A 155 35.88 9.41 -13.25
CA ASP A 155 36.36 9.93 -11.98
C ASP A 155 37.72 10.70 -12.13
N GLU A 156 38.22 11.25 -11.02
CA GLU A 156 39.48 12.01 -11.00
C GLU A 156 40.68 11.19 -11.42
N ASP A 157 40.63 9.86 -11.23
CA ASP A 157 41.67 8.90 -11.60
C ASP A 157 41.55 8.42 -13.06
N GLY A 158 40.52 8.90 -13.79
CA GLY A 158 40.25 8.53 -15.18
C GLY A 158 39.52 7.20 -15.35
N LYS A 159 38.97 6.62 -14.29
CA LYS A 159 38.20 5.39 -14.32
C LYS A 159 36.76 5.68 -14.74
N LEU A 160 36.26 4.90 -15.70
CA LEU A 160 34.89 5.01 -16.18
C LEU A 160 33.91 4.24 -15.32
N SER A 161 32.73 4.80 -15.15
CA SER A 161 31.55 4.17 -14.55
C SER A 161 30.28 4.53 -15.33
N ILE A 162 29.23 3.73 -15.17
CA ILE A 162 27.91 4.02 -15.75
C ILE A 162 27.00 4.50 -14.63
N GLN A 163 26.26 5.60 -14.85
CA GLN A 163 25.33 6.23 -13.93
C GLN A 163 24.02 6.57 -14.66
N GLY A 164 22.97 6.81 -13.93
CA GLY A 164 21.64 7.20 -14.38
C GLY A 164 20.59 6.85 -13.34
N VAL A 165 19.48 7.57 -13.29
CA VAL A 165 18.43 7.32 -12.27
C VAL A 165 17.86 5.91 -12.48
N VAL A 166 17.30 5.61 -13.65
CA VAL A 166 16.73 4.30 -14.00
C VAL A 166 17.82 3.21 -13.98
N TYR A 167 19.02 3.49 -14.50
CA TYR A 167 20.13 2.53 -14.44
C TYR A 167 20.43 2.08 -13.01
N ASN A 168 20.56 3.03 -12.07
CA ASN A 168 20.86 2.73 -10.67
C ASN A 168 19.70 2.05 -9.95
N GLU A 169 18.47 2.43 -10.24
CA GLU A 169 17.27 1.77 -9.72
C GLU A 169 17.22 0.29 -10.14
N MET A 170 17.39 0.04 -11.43
CA MET A 170 17.38 -1.33 -11.95
C MET A 170 18.55 -2.15 -11.46
N LYS A 171 19.72 -1.56 -11.24
CA LYS A 171 20.85 -2.24 -10.60
C LYS A 171 20.49 -2.71 -9.18
N GLY A 172 19.67 -1.93 -8.46
CA GLY A 172 19.07 -2.33 -7.18
C GLY A 172 18.09 -3.51 -7.32
N ASN A 173 17.20 -3.47 -8.30
CA ASN A 173 16.20 -4.53 -8.54
C ASN A 173 16.85 -5.87 -8.90
N TYR A 174 17.97 -5.86 -9.64
CA TYR A 174 18.76 -7.04 -9.97
C TYR A 174 19.60 -7.60 -8.82
N SER A 175 19.45 -7.08 -7.60
CA SER A 175 20.17 -7.56 -6.41
C SER A 175 19.40 -8.61 -5.58
N SER A 176 18.16 -8.93 -5.93
CA SER A 176 17.28 -9.81 -5.16
C SER A 176 16.90 -11.07 -5.94
N PHE A 177 16.84 -12.23 -5.24
CA PHE A 177 16.58 -13.55 -5.84
C PHE A 177 15.21 -13.63 -6.52
N GLN A 178 14.15 -13.26 -5.80
CA GLN A 178 12.78 -13.50 -6.23
C GLN A 178 12.38 -12.76 -7.53
N PRO A 179 12.68 -11.45 -7.71
CA PRO A 179 12.36 -10.75 -8.97
C PRO A 179 13.06 -11.37 -10.18
N ILE A 180 14.32 -11.78 -10.03
CA ILE A 180 15.09 -12.40 -11.12
C ILE A 180 14.52 -13.79 -11.47
N ALA A 181 14.23 -14.62 -10.46
CA ALA A 181 13.63 -15.94 -10.70
C ALA A 181 12.28 -15.85 -11.42
N PHE A 182 11.44 -14.85 -11.09
CA PHE A 182 10.17 -14.63 -11.81
C PHE A 182 10.36 -14.06 -13.22
N SER A 183 11.29 -13.14 -13.43
CA SER A 183 11.61 -12.61 -14.76
C SER A 183 12.08 -13.74 -15.68
N ASP A 184 12.97 -14.59 -15.20
CA ASP A 184 13.46 -15.76 -15.94
C ASP A 184 12.33 -16.76 -16.26
N LEU A 185 11.42 -17.00 -15.30
CA LEU A 185 10.25 -17.86 -15.51
C LEU A 185 9.32 -17.29 -16.60
N ILE A 186 8.99 -16.01 -16.55
CA ILE A 186 8.14 -15.35 -17.54
C ILE A 186 8.79 -15.42 -18.94
N SER A 187 10.09 -15.15 -19.00
CA SER A 187 10.87 -15.26 -20.22
C SER A 187 10.85 -16.70 -20.79
N ALA A 188 10.93 -17.69 -19.92
CA ALA A 188 10.81 -19.11 -20.28
C ALA A 188 9.43 -19.47 -20.82
N MET A 189 8.36 -18.92 -20.25
CA MET A 189 6.99 -19.19 -20.65
C MET A 189 6.61 -18.52 -21.98
N PHE A 190 7.16 -17.33 -22.28
CA PHE A 190 6.82 -16.49 -23.44
C PHE A 190 8.04 -16.14 -24.30
N PRO A 191 8.80 -17.11 -24.83
CA PRO A 191 10.06 -16.87 -25.51
C PRO A 191 9.88 -15.95 -26.72
N ASN A 192 10.81 -14.99 -26.90
CA ASN A 192 10.81 -13.99 -28.00
C ASN A 192 9.52 -13.15 -28.11
N SER A 193 8.76 -13.04 -27.02
CA SER A 193 7.58 -12.19 -26.89
C SER A 193 7.88 -11.00 -25.97
N TYR A 194 7.06 -9.94 -26.00
CA TYR A 194 7.31 -8.75 -25.17
C TYR A 194 7.46 -9.06 -23.66
N PRO A 195 6.77 -10.02 -23.03
CA PRO A 195 6.98 -10.32 -21.62
C PRO A 195 8.33 -10.99 -21.30
N ALA A 196 9.04 -11.47 -22.32
CA ALA A 196 10.37 -12.06 -22.13
C ALA A 196 11.48 -11.02 -21.95
N PHE A 197 11.18 -9.75 -22.16
CA PHE A 197 12.10 -8.63 -22.02
C PHE A 197 11.71 -7.79 -20.80
N ASP A 198 12.71 -7.26 -20.12
CA ASP A 198 12.48 -6.40 -18.97
C ASP A 198 12.17 -4.96 -19.42
N SER A 199 10.90 -4.54 -19.27
CA SER A 199 10.48 -3.18 -19.61
C SER A 199 11.11 -2.12 -18.70
N GLY A 200 11.52 -2.49 -17.48
CA GLY A 200 12.30 -1.67 -16.57
C GLY A 200 13.75 -1.49 -17.04
N GLY A 201 14.28 -2.48 -17.71
CA GLY A 201 15.62 -2.51 -18.27
C GLY A 201 16.63 -3.36 -17.47
N ASP A 202 17.42 -4.17 -18.18
CA ASP A 202 18.60 -4.84 -17.60
C ASP A 202 19.79 -3.87 -17.60
N PRO A 203 20.44 -3.61 -16.45
CA PRO A 203 21.63 -2.76 -16.37
C PRO A 203 22.75 -3.09 -17.36
N LEU A 204 22.84 -4.33 -17.84
CA LEU A 204 23.80 -4.71 -18.88
C LEU A 204 23.36 -4.29 -20.29
N HIS A 205 22.06 -3.99 -20.49
CA HIS A 205 21.49 -3.61 -21.78
C HIS A 205 21.03 -2.15 -21.85
N ILE A 206 20.68 -1.52 -20.74
CA ILE A 206 20.30 -0.08 -20.68
C ILE A 206 21.32 0.80 -21.41
N PRO A 207 22.66 0.63 -21.25
CA PRO A 207 23.65 1.48 -21.91
C PRO A 207 23.75 1.31 -23.44
N GLU A 208 23.02 0.36 -24.02
CA GLU A 208 22.90 0.18 -25.47
C GLU A 208 21.84 1.11 -26.11
N LEU A 209 20.98 1.74 -25.29
CA LEU A 209 19.92 2.63 -25.76
C LEU A 209 20.52 3.95 -26.24
N THR A 210 20.20 4.33 -27.49
CA THR A 210 20.62 5.62 -28.04
C THR A 210 19.56 6.69 -27.83
N TYR A 211 19.98 7.95 -27.79
CA TYR A 211 19.06 9.10 -27.66
C TYR A 211 18.06 9.17 -28.83
N GLN A 212 18.46 8.81 -30.05
CA GLN A 212 17.54 8.79 -31.18
C GLN A 212 16.45 7.73 -31.04
N GLU A 213 16.81 6.50 -30.60
CA GLU A 213 15.83 5.44 -30.35
C GLU A 213 14.86 5.81 -29.22
N PHE A 214 15.34 6.55 -28.23
CA PHE A 214 14.51 7.10 -27.17
C PHE A 214 13.49 8.10 -27.72
N LEU A 215 13.88 9.04 -28.58
CA LEU A 215 12.97 9.99 -29.23
C LEU A 215 11.98 9.27 -30.16
N ASP A 216 12.45 8.30 -30.94
CA ASP A 216 11.60 7.50 -31.85
C ASP A 216 10.54 6.71 -31.08
N PHE A 217 10.86 6.25 -29.87
CA PHE A 217 9.94 5.54 -28.99
C PHE A 217 8.75 6.43 -28.58
N HIS A 218 9.01 7.67 -28.14
CA HIS A 218 7.95 8.63 -27.84
C HIS A 218 7.08 8.93 -29.06
N GLN A 219 7.70 9.24 -30.20
CA GLN A 219 6.98 9.53 -31.43
C GLN A 219 6.06 8.37 -31.86
N LYS A 220 6.50 7.14 -31.65
CA LYS A 220 5.77 5.93 -32.03
C LYS A 220 4.59 5.62 -31.11
N PHE A 221 4.80 5.70 -29.79
CA PHE A 221 3.86 5.16 -28.81
C PHE A 221 3.00 6.23 -28.12
N TYR A 222 3.47 7.48 -27.99
CA TYR A 222 2.75 8.55 -27.27
C TYR A 222 1.85 9.39 -28.18
N SER A 223 1.24 8.75 -29.17
CA SER A 223 0.28 9.39 -30.06
C SER A 223 -1.15 9.30 -29.49
N PRO A 224 -2.03 10.29 -29.78
CA PRO A 224 -3.39 10.31 -29.25
C PRO A 224 -4.23 9.09 -29.67
N ASP A 225 -4.01 8.52 -30.84
CA ASP A 225 -4.70 7.33 -31.32
C ASP A 225 -4.18 6.00 -30.72
N ASN A 226 -3.12 6.08 -29.91
CA ASN A 226 -2.64 4.98 -29.04
C ASN A 226 -2.85 5.29 -27.55
N CYS A 227 -3.67 6.28 -27.21
CA CYS A 227 -3.96 6.68 -25.85
C CYS A 227 -5.40 6.33 -25.47
N LEU A 228 -5.57 5.70 -24.30
CA LEU A 228 -6.83 5.69 -23.58
C LEU A 228 -6.72 6.67 -22.40
N LEU A 229 -7.61 7.65 -22.36
CA LEU A 229 -7.83 8.47 -21.19
C LEU A 229 -8.91 7.79 -20.34
N PHE A 230 -8.48 7.16 -19.28
CA PHE A 230 -9.37 6.58 -18.28
C PHE A 230 -9.82 7.66 -17.30
N LEU A 231 -11.13 7.71 -17.01
CA LEU A 231 -11.75 8.65 -16.06
C LEU A 231 -12.65 7.89 -15.11
N TYR A 232 -12.71 8.37 -13.86
CA TYR A 232 -13.57 7.80 -12.81
C TYR A 232 -14.06 8.92 -11.87
N GLY A 233 -15.29 8.81 -11.39
CA GLY A 233 -15.82 9.62 -10.30
C GLY A 233 -17.09 10.39 -10.65
N ASP A 234 -17.37 11.45 -9.87
CA ASP A 234 -18.61 12.24 -9.93
C ASP A 234 -18.52 13.47 -10.87
N ILE A 235 -17.32 13.81 -11.36
CA ILE A 235 -17.15 14.92 -12.29
C ILE A 235 -17.88 14.59 -13.61
N PRO A 236 -18.87 15.42 -14.05
CA PRO A 236 -19.65 15.12 -15.24
C PRO A 236 -18.80 14.94 -16.50
N THR A 237 -19.10 13.92 -17.30
CA THR A 237 -18.35 13.58 -18.53
C THR A 237 -18.15 14.81 -19.44
N TYR A 238 -19.18 15.67 -19.60
CA TYR A 238 -19.06 16.84 -20.47
C TYR A 238 -18.01 17.84 -19.99
N GLN A 239 -17.86 18.04 -18.67
CA GLN A 239 -16.85 18.97 -18.13
C GLN A 239 -15.42 18.47 -18.42
N GLN A 240 -15.20 17.17 -18.28
CA GLN A 240 -13.91 16.56 -18.58
C GLN A 240 -13.60 16.62 -20.08
N LEU A 241 -14.59 16.34 -20.96
CA LEU A 241 -14.42 16.44 -22.39
C LEU A 241 -14.22 17.90 -22.86
N ASP A 242 -14.90 18.86 -22.23
CA ASP A 242 -14.70 20.29 -22.53
C ASP A 242 -13.27 20.72 -22.18
N PHE A 243 -12.76 20.26 -21.03
CA PHE A 243 -11.39 20.55 -20.61
C PHE A 243 -10.35 19.96 -21.58
N ILE A 244 -10.52 18.69 -21.97
CA ILE A 244 -9.63 17.99 -22.92
C ILE A 244 -9.64 18.69 -24.29
N ASP A 245 -10.81 19.04 -24.77
CA ASP A 245 -10.99 19.74 -26.06
C ASP A 245 -10.28 21.11 -26.06
N GLU A 246 -10.48 21.89 -25.02
CA GLU A 246 -9.89 23.22 -24.86
C GLU A 246 -8.37 23.18 -24.70
N ARG A 247 -7.86 22.23 -23.90
CA ARG A 247 -6.44 22.20 -23.52
C ARG A 247 -5.56 21.47 -24.51
N PHE A 248 -6.05 20.38 -25.12
CA PHE A 248 -5.18 19.45 -25.84
C PHE A 248 -5.54 19.24 -27.31
N ILE A 249 -6.84 19.12 -27.66
CA ILE A 249 -7.23 18.64 -29.01
C ILE A 249 -6.65 19.47 -30.12
N GLY A 250 -6.74 20.80 -30.06
CA GLY A 250 -6.20 21.69 -31.10
C GLY A 250 -4.68 21.56 -31.28
N ARG A 251 -3.95 21.40 -30.16
CA ARG A 251 -2.48 21.20 -30.16
C ARG A 251 -2.11 19.82 -30.70
N LEU A 252 -2.87 18.78 -30.37
CA LEU A 252 -2.68 17.40 -30.85
C LEU A 252 -2.91 17.32 -32.38
N ILE A 253 -3.98 17.92 -32.86
CA ILE A 253 -4.27 17.97 -34.32
C ILE A 253 -3.08 18.61 -35.05
N LYS A 254 -2.54 19.70 -34.56
CA LYS A 254 -1.39 20.38 -35.14
C LYS A 254 -0.11 19.55 -35.08
N LYS A 255 0.21 18.97 -33.93
CA LYS A 255 1.44 18.19 -33.70
C LYS A 255 1.51 16.94 -34.56
N TYR A 256 0.41 16.20 -34.67
CA TYR A 256 0.34 14.91 -35.37
C TYR A 256 -0.23 15.01 -36.79
N ASP A 257 -0.41 16.24 -37.33
CA ASP A 257 -1.01 16.51 -38.68
C ASP A 257 -2.27 15.69 -38.92
N CYS A 258 -3.14 15.60 -37.93
CA CYS A 258 -4.38 14.84 -38.01
C CYS A 258 -5.35 15.56 -38.97
N ARG A 259 -5.92 14.82 -39.93
CA ARG A 259 -6.89 15.37 -40.89
C ARG A 259 -8.22 14.65 -40.79
N GLU A 260 -9.30 15.40 -40.96
CA GLU A 260 -10.65 14.82 -41.03
C GLU A 260 -10.75 13.86 -42.22
N GLY A 261 -11.19 12.60 -41.98
CA GLY A 261 -11.28 11.56 -43.03
C GLY A 261 -10.00 10.78 -43.32
N GLY A 262 -8.91 10.98 -42.52
CA GLY A 262 -7.70 10.13 -42.56
C GLY A 262 -7.96 8.71 -42.10
N ALA A 263 -7.00 7.79 -42.29
CA ALA A 263 -7.11 6.37 -41.91
C ALA A 263 -7.35 6.13 -40.41
N ILE A 264 -7.04 7.13 -39.57
CA ILE A 264 -7.24 7.12 -38.12
C ILE A 264 -8.73 7.31 -37.76
N CYS A 265 -9.52 7.91 -38.64
CA CYS A 265 -10.88 8.40 -38.38
C CYS A 265 -12.00 7.47 -38.80
N ASN A 266 -11.70 6.28 -39.34
CA ASN A 266 -12.73 5.28 -39.63
C ASN A 266 -13.21 4.64 -38.32
N ILE A 267 -14.16 5.37 -37.68
CA ILE A 267 -14.83 4.85 -36.47
C ILE A 267 -15.84 3.81 -36.91
N ASP A 268 -15.55 2.54 -36.65
CA ASP A 268 -16.56 1.49 -36.70
C ASP A 268 -17.46 1.64 -35.46
N ILE A 269 -18.62 2.26 -35.67
CA ILE A 269 -19.62 2.54 -34.61
C ILE A 269 -20.19 1.23 -34.07
N ASP A 270 -20.19 0.16 -34.86
CA ASP A 270 -20.68 -1.16 -34.43
C ASP A 270 -19.62 -1.91 -33.61
N SER A 271 -18.37 -1.49 -33.66
CA SER A 271 -17.29 -2.09 -32.86
C SER A 271 -17.11 -1.35 -31.52
N LYS A 272 -17.52 -2.01 -30.43
CA LYS A 272 -17.24 -1.54 -29.07
C LYS A 272 -15.79 -1.79 -28.62
N LYS A 273 -14.93 -2.27 -29.53
CA LYS A 273 -13.55 -2.65 -29.23
C LYS A 273 -12.58 -1.53 -29.61
N PRO A 274 -11.50 -1.38 -28.85
CA PRO A 274 -10.44 -0.44 -29.19
C PRO A 274 -9.80 -0.81 -30.54
N VAL A 275 -9.35 0.19 -31.27
CA VAL A 275 -8.59 0.00 -32.49
C VAL A 275 -7.11 -0.08 -32.14
N ILE A 276 -6.45 -1.16 -32.53
CA ILE A 276 -5.00 -1.35 -32.36
C ILE A 276 -4.34 -1.29 -33.73
N LYS A 277 -3.35 -0.41 -33.87
CA LYS A 277 -2.53 -0.33 -35.09
C LYS A 277 -1.87 -1.69 -35.37
N MET A 278 -1.69 -2.04 -36.66
CA MET A 278 -1.18 -3.36 -37.06
C MET A 278 0.23 -3.65 -36.52
N ASP A 279 1.11 -2.63 -36.47
CA ASP A 279 2.45 -2.77 -35.91
C ASP A 279 2.43 -3.08 -34.40
N ILE A 280 1.58 -2.41 -33.64
CA ILE A 280 1.38 -2.68 -32.18
C ILE A 280 0.78 -4.08 -31.99
N LYS A 281 -0.21 -4.45 -32.80
CA LYS A 281 -0.82 -5.77 -32.77
C LYS A 281 0.19 -6.90 -33.01
N ASN A 282 1.14 -6.67 -33.92
CA ASN A 282 2.23 -7.62 -34.19
C ASN A 282 3.20 -7.73 -33.00
N LEU A 283 3.48 -6.61 -32.31
CA LEU A 283 4.30 -6.63 -31.09
C LEU A 283 3.61 -7.36 -29.92
N GLN A 284 2.28 -7.33 -29.86
CA GLN A 284 1.48 -8.02 -28.83
C GLN A 284 1.35 -9.53 -29.03
N THR A 285 1.88 -10.08 -30.12
CA THR A 285 1.83 -11.53 -30.37
C THR A 285 2.67 -12.26 -29.34
N LEU A 286 2.06 -13.22 -28.63
CA LEU A 286 2.74 -14.08 -27.65
C LEU A 286 3.12 -15.40 -28.31
N ASN A 287 4.36 -15.81 -28.10
CA ASN A 287 4.85 -17.13 -28.50
C ASN A 287 4.86 -18.03 -27.26
N PHE A 288 4.55 -19.29 -27.46
CA PHE A 288 4.55 -20.31 -26.43
C PHE A 288 5.45 -21.46 -26.85
N LEU A 289 5.99 -22.15 -25.85
CA LEU A 289 6.70 -23.40 -26.09
C LEU A 289 5.75 -24.44 -26.67
N GLN A 290 6.20 -25.17 -27.65
CA GLN A 290 5.45 -26.22 -28.31
C GLN A 290 5.77 -27.62 -27.75
N GLU A 291 6.87 -27.74 -26.99
CA GLU A 291 7.35 -29.00 -26.40
C GLU A 291 7.71 -28.73 -24.91
N SER A 292 7.55 -29.78 -24.10
CA SER A 292 7.96 -29.74 -22.70
C SER A 292 9.48 -29.58 -22.57
N CYS A 293 9.90 -28.73 -21.64
CA CYS A 293 11.32 -28.50 -21.39
C CYS A 293 11.64 -28.43 -19.91
N SER A 294 12.92 -28.55 -19.58
CA SER A 294 13.48 -28.28 -18.27
C SER A 294 14.48 -27.13 -18.41
N LEU A 295 14.26 -26.07 -17.66
CA LEU A 295 15.09 -24.88 -17.68
C LEU A 295 15.69 -24.65 -16.29
N LYS A 296 16.94 -24.24 -16.30
CA LYS A 296 17.68 -23.91 -15.10
C LYS A 296 18.36 -22.57 -15.27
N THR A 297 18.12 -21.66 -14.33
CA THR A 297 18.71 -20.32 -14.30
C THR A 297 19.47 -20.09 -12.98
N LEU A 298 20.24 -19.02 -12.94
CA LEU A 298 20.97 -18.57 -11.76
C LEU A 298 20.47 -17.19 -11.36
N ALA A 299 20.26 -17.00 -10.07
CA ALA A 299 19.85 -15.70 -9.49
C ALA A 299 20.74 -15.38 -8.27
N PRO A 300 20.76 -14.10 -7.79
CA PRO A 300 21.55 -13.75 -6.62
C PRO A 300 21.09 -14.54 -5.39
N GLU A 301 22.01 -14.90 -4.49
CA GLU A 301 21.62 -15.63 -3.27
C GLU A 301 20.93 -14.75 -2.21
N THR A 302 20.89 -13.44 -2.41
CA THR A 302 20.32 -12.47 -1.48
C THR A 302 18.83 -12.71 -1.28
N GLY A 303 18.43 -13.02 -0.04
CA GLY A 303 17.01 -13.29 0.32
C GLY A 303 16.55 -14.70 -0.01
N SER A 304 17.46 -15.63 -0.31
CA SER A 304 17.12 -17.03 -0.56
C SER A 304 17.85 -18.00 0.37
N THR A 305 17.14 -19.06 0.80
CA THR A 305 17.68 -20.18 1.55
C THR A 305 17.94 -21.41 0.68
N GLY A 306 17.49 -21.39 -0.58
CA GLY A 306 17.59 -22.48 -1.56
C GLY A 306 16.99 -22.12 -2.90
N SER A 307 16.83 -23.09 -3.77
CA SER A 307 16.31 -22.89 -5.13
C SER A 307 14.82 -22.61 -5.16
N PHE A 308 14.37 -21.86 -6.16
CA PHE A 308 12.97 -21.85 -6.59
C PHE A 308 12.75 -22.96 -7.60
N VAL A 309 11.78 -23.84 -7.32
CA VAL A 309 11.47 -25.00 -8.17
C VAL A 309 9.98 -25.00 -8.48
N SER A 310 9.62 -24.93 -9.76
CA SER A 310 8.21 -24.90 -10.17
C SER A 310 7.92 -25.69 -11.43
N LEU A 311 6.70 -26.24 -11.48
CA LEU A 311 6.08 -26.82 -12.66
C LEU A 311 5.06 -25.84 -13.20
N ASN A 312 5.08 -25.60 -14.51
CA ASN A 312 4.32 -24.51 -15.12
C ASN A 312 3.53 -25.00 -16.34
N TRP A 313 2.28 -24.47 -16.51
CA TRP A 313 1.37 -24.84 -17.59
C TRP A 313 0.78 -23.60 -18.23
N TYR A 314 0.75 -23.58 -19.55
CA TYR A 314 -0.02 -22.57 -20.29
C TYR A 314 -1.52 -22.72 -20.00
N ALA A 315 -2.19 -21.63 -19.68
CA ALA A 315 -3.58 -21.63 -19.25
C ALA A 315 -4.56 -20.88 -20.19
N GLY A 316 -4.06 -20.31 -21.31
CA GLY A 316 -4.88 -19.57 -22.26
C GLY A 316 -5.35 -18.20 -21.74
N LYS A 317 -6.42 -17.65 -22.34
CA LYS A 317 -6.93 -16.32 -22.00
C LYS A 317 -7.41 -16.24 -20.56
N ALA A 318 -7.29 -15.05 -19.96
CA ALA A 318 -7.74 -14.77 -18.59
C ALA A 318 -9.23 -15.11 -18.39
N ASP A 319 -9.52 -15.88 -17.32
CA ASP A 319 -10.88 -16.24 -16.90
C ASP A 319 -10.95 -16.43 -15.38
N ILE A 320 -12.13 -16.18 -14.80
CA ILE A 320 -12.41 -16.32 -13.36
C ILE A 320 -12.26 -17.77 -12.84
N GLU A 321 -12.41 -18.78 -13.72
CA GLU A 321 -12.17 -20.20 -13.38
C GLU A 321 -10.76 -20.45 -12.82
N LYS A 322 -9.78 -19.67 -13.28
CA LYS A 322 -8.39 -19.80 -12.83
C LYS A 322 -8.18 -19.25 -11.43
N LEU A 323 -8.86 -18.13 -11.10
CA LEU A 323 -8.89 -17.61 -9.73
C LEU A 323 -9.49 -18.66 -8.80
N PHE A 324 -10.60 -19.30 -9.20
CA PHE A 324 -11.20 -20.39 -8.41
C PHE A 324 -10.23 -21.56 -8.22
N LEU A 325 -9.48 -21.97 -9.26
CA LEU A 325 -8.47 -23.02 -9.11
C LEU A 325 -7.32 -22.62 -8.17
N CYS A 326 -6.90 -21.35 -8.21
CA CYS A 326 -5.87 -20.87 -7.28
C CYS A 326 -6.36 -20.98 -5.84
N GLU A 327 -7.57 -20.51 -5.57
CA GLU A 327 -8.12 -20.54 -4.20
C GLU A 327 -8.41 -21.96 -3.70
N VAL A 328 -9.00 -22.83 -4.51
CA VAL A 328 -9.37 -24.17 -4.06
C VAL A 328 -8.15 -25.09 -3.87
N LEU A 329 -7.05 -24.86 -4.62
CA LEU A 329 -5.83 -25.67 -4.51
C LEU A 329 -4.85 -25.13 -3.45
N CYS A 330 -4.76 -23.79 -3.30
CA CYS A 330 -3.75 -23.14 -2.46
C CYS A 330 -4.23 -21.84 -1.81
N GLY A 331 -5.51 -21.58 -1.64
CA GLY A 331 -6.03 -20.34 -1.06
C GLY A 331 -5.69 -20.16 0.43
N ASN A 332 -5.45 -21.25 1.14
CA ASN A 332 -4.97 -21.24 2.52
C ASN A 332 -4.11 -22.48 2.82
N ASP A 333 -3.52 -22.54 4.02
CA ASP A 333 -2.61 -23.60 4.44
C ASP A 333 -3.24 -25.00 4.50
N SER A 334 -4.57 -25.07 4.66
CA SER A 334 -5.31 -26.32 4.69
C SER A 334 -5.76 -26.80 3.31
N SER A 335 -5.63 -25.95 2.29
CA SER A 335 -5.98 -26.31 0.90
C SER A 335 -5.16 -27.50 0.40
N PRO A 336 -5.72 -28.39 -0.43
CA PRO A 336 -5.14 -29.72 -0.67
C PRO A 336 -3.73 -29.72 -1.27
N LEU A 337 -3.41 -28.83 -2.20
CA LEU A 337 -2.07 -28.75 -2.79
C LEU A 337 -1.09 -28.02 -1.86
N ALA A 338 -1.54 -26.94 -1.23
CA ALA A 338 -0.73 -26.18 -0.28
C ALA A 338 -0.27 -27.08 0.88
N ARG A 339 -1.19 -27.84 1.48
CA ARG A 339 -0.91 -28.77 2.57
C ARG A 339 0.10 -29.84 2.16
N ALA A 340 -0.10 -30.47 0.99
CA ALA A 340 0.82 -31.49 0.49
C ALA A 340 2.25 -30.96 0.29
N LEU A 341 2.37 -29.74 -0.24
CA LEU A 341 3.66 -29.09 -0.44
C LEU A 341 4.31 -28.71 0.89
N LYS A 342 3.59 -28.09 1.85
CA LYS A 342 4.10 -27.74 3.19
C LYS A 342 4.52 -28.97 3.99
N ASP A 343 3.69 -30.00 4.04
CA ASP A 343 3.96 -31.25 4.80
C ASP A 343 5.17 -32.00 4.28
N SER A 344 5.52 -31.83 3.01
CA SER A 344 6.69 -32.47 2.39
C SER A 344 8.01 -32.03 2.99
N LYS A 345 8.10 -30.79 3.52
CA LYS A 345 9.32 -30.14 4.00
C LYS A 345 10.47 -30.12 2.99
N LEU A 346 10.14 -30.13 1.70
CA LEU A 346 11.11 -30.04 0.59
C LEU A 346 11.59 -28.63 0.33
N GLY A 347 10.83 -27.61 0.76
CA GLY A 347 11.13 -26.18 0.65
C GLY A 347 10.59 -25.43 1.87
N ASP A 348 10.77 -24.13 1.85
CA ASP A 348 10.42 -23.22 2.94
C ASP A 348 9.04 -22.57 2.75
N ASP A 349 8.64 -22.29 1.49
CA ASP A 349 7.36 -21.63 1.19
C ASP A 349 6.73 -22.17 -0.11
N VAL A 350 5.39 -22.07 -0.19
CA VAL A 350 4.58 -22.57 -1.31
C VAL A 350 4.37 -21.48 -2.34
N GLN A 351 4.62 -21.80 -3.60
CA GLN A 351 4.26 -20.96 -4.74
C GLN A 351 3.16 -21.63 -5.56
N PHE A 352 1.99 -21.01 -5.59
CA PHE A 352 0.92 -21.39 -6.53
C PHE A 352 0.13 -20.15 -6.96
N GLN A 353 0.14 -19.85 -8.25
CA GLN A 353 -0.68 -18.75 -8.79
C GLN A 353 -0.90 -18.89 -10.30
N SER A 354 -1.91 -18.19 -10.83
CA SER A 354 -2.03 -17.88 -12.25
C SER A 354 -1.41 -16.54 -12.53
N PHE A 355 -0.40 -16.50 -13.40
CA PHE A 355 0.19 -15.25 -13.88
C PHE A 355 -0.71 -14.67 -14.96
N GLY A 356 -1.48 -13.64 -14.62
CA GLY A 356 -2.56 -13.09 -15.42
C GLY A 356 -2.42 -11.63 -15.84
N GLN A 357 -1.21 -11.07 -15.81
CA GLN A 357 -0.95 -9.68 -16.23
C GLN A 357 -1.04 -9.46 -17.74
N PHE A 358 -0.85 -10.54 -18.53
CA PHE A 358 -0.81 -10.51 -19.98
C PHE A 358 -2.17 -10.88 -20.59
N ARG A 359 -2.23 -10.89 -21.92
CA ARG A 359 -3.39 -11.39 -22.68
C ARG A 359 -3.73 -12.84 -22.37
N GLU A 360 -2.70 -13.63 -22.13
CA GLU A 360 -2.79 -15.05 -21.86
C GLU A 360 -2.06 -15.36 -20.55
N GLU A 361 -2.49 -16.38 -19.85
CA GLU A 361 -2.07 -16.73 -18.51
C GLU A 361 -1.36 -18.08 -18.48
N PHE A 362 -0.55 -18.30 -17.46
CA PHE A 362 0.02 -19.60 -17.15
C PHE A 362 -0.06 -19.87 -15.65
N PHE A 363 -0.21 -21.14 -15.27
CA PHE A 363 -0.11 -21.57 -13.88
C PHE A 363 1.32 -21.90 -13.50
N CYS A 364 1.70 -21.54 -12.29
CA CYS A 364 2.96 -21.89 -11.66
C CYS A 364 2.67 -22.60 -10.34
N ALA A 365 3.22 -23.80 -10.13
CA ALA A 365 3.10 -24.58 -8.91
C ALA A 365 4.46 -25.09 -8.44
N GLY A 366 4.86 -24.81 -7.18
CA GLY A 366 6.16 -25.23 -6.68
C GLY A 366 6.49 -24.75 -5.28
N LEU A 367 7.79 -24.69 -4.99
CA LEU A 367 8.34 -24.32 -3.68
C LEU A 367 9.54 -23.37 -3.82
N TRP A 368 9.62 -22.44 -2.90
CA TRP A 368 10.81 -21.65 -2.59
C TRP A 368 11.68 -22.38 -1.55
N GLY A 369 12.97 -22.05 -1.50
CA GLY A 369 13.89 -22.59 -0.50
C GLY A 369 14.21 -24.07 -0.65
N VAL A 370 14.11 -24.63 -1.84
CA VAL A 370 14.35 -26.04 -2.12
C VAL A 370 15.85 -26.34 -2.07
N LYS A 371 16.24 -27.32 -1.24
CA LYS A 371 17.63 -27.77 -1.16
C LYS A 371 18.05 -28.50 -2.42
N LYS A 372 19.26 -28.24 -2.88
CA LYS A 372 19.86 -28.88 -4.06
C LYS A 372 19.75 -30.40 -4.04
N GLY A 373 19.27 -31.00 -5.15
CA GLY A 373 19.05 -32.42 -5.30
C GLY A 373 17.63 -32.90 -4.92
N ASN A 374 16.74 -31.98 -4.49
CA ASN A 374 15.34 -32.30 -4.23
C ASN A 374 14.38 -31.81 -5.34
N GLU A 375 14.89 -31.22 -6.42
CA GLU A 375 14.10 -30.61 -7.49
C GLU A 375 13.10 -31.61 -8.09
N GLU A 376 13.58 -32.80 -8.47
CA GLU A 376 12.74 -33.88 -9.02
C GLU A 376 11.65 -34.35 -8.04
N LYS A 377 11.93 -34.28 -6.72
CA LYS A 377 10.93 -34.64 -5.72
C LYS A 377 9.78 -33.64 -5.69
N VAL A 378 10.10 -32.35 -5.89
CA VAL A 378 9.07 -31.28 -5.94
C VAL A 378 8.19 -31.46 -7.18
N PHE A 379 8.77 -31.66 -8.37
CA PHE A 379 8.01 -31.90 -9.60
C PHE A 379 7.10 -33.13 -9.47
N ASN A 380 7.65 -34.25 -8.98
CA ASN A 380 6.87 -35.48 -8.78
C ASN A 380 5.77 -35.30 -7.73
N LEU A 381 6.01 -34.51 -6.66
CA LEU A 381 5.02 -34.24 -5.62
C LEU A 381 3.85 -33.43 -6.19
N VAL A 382 4.12 -32.37 -6.93
CA VAL A 382 3.09 -31.52 -7.57
C VAL A 382 2.24 -32.37 -8.52
N GLU A 383 2.87 -33.12 -9.43
CA GLU A 383 2.15 -33.97 -10.38
C GLU A 383 1.32 -35.06 -9.69
N LYS A 384 1.90 -35.74 -8.70
CA LYS A 384 1.22 -36.77 -7.90
C LYS A 384 0.00 -36.20 -7.18
N THR A 385 0.17 -35.08 -6.51
CA THR A 385 -0.90 -34.44 -5.72
C THR A 385 -2.05 -33.99 -6.62
N LEU A 386 -1.77 -33.36 -7.78
CA LEU A 386 -2.81 -32.97 -8.73
C LEU A 386 -3.57 -34.16 -9.28
N ASN A 387 -2.90 -35.31 -9.57
CA ASN A 387 -3.56 -36.53 -9.98
C ASN A 387 -4.43 -37.10 -8.83
N GLU A 388 -3.93 -37.17 -7.61
CA GLU A 388 -4.69 -37.63 -6.42
C GLU A 388 -5.94 -36.75 -6.18
N ILE A 389 -5.83 -35.42 -6.32
CA ILE A 389 -6.97 -34.51 -6.21
C ILE A 389 -7.97 -34.75 -7.34
N TYR A 390 -7.50 -35.01 -8.59
CA TYR A 390 -8.37 -35.33 -9.70
C TYR A 390 -9.15 -36.64 -9.47
N GLU A 391 -8.49 -37.70 -8.99
CA GLU A 391 -9.12 -39.00 -8.74
C GLU A 391 -10.09 -38.93 -7.58
N ASN A 392 -9.69 -38.37 -6.43
CA ASN A 392 -10.46 -38.38 -5.20
C ASN A 392 -11.49 -37.22 -5.13
N GLY A 393 -11.32 -36.15 -5.90
CA GLY A 393 -12.09 -34.91 -5.80
C GLY A 393 -11.54 -33.98 -4.72
N VAL A 394 -12.11 -32.79 -4.67
CA VAL A 394 -11.90 -31.79 -3.64
C VAL A 394 -13.03 -31.88 -2.63
N SER A 395 -12.78 -31.72 -1.34
CA SER A 395 -13.82 -31.73 -0.32
C SER A 395 -14.78 -30.54 -0.48
N GLN A 396 -16.03 -30.67 -0.05
CA GLN A 396 -16.99 -29.57 -0.09
C GLN A 396 -16.51 -28.41 0.79
N GLU A 397 -15.84 -28.70 1.91
CA GLU A 397 -15.26 -27.69 2.81
C GLU A 397 -14.17 -26.86 2.09
N ASP A 398 -13.28 -27.47 1.31
CA ASP A 398 -12.27 -26.74 0.52
C ASP A 398 -12.92 -25.87 -0.59
N ILE A 399 -13.99 -26.39 -1.22
CA ILE A 399 -14.75 -25.63 -2.23
C ILE A 399 -15.45 -24.43 -1.59
N ASP A 400 -16.12 -24.62 -0.45
CA ASP A 400 -16.84 -23.55 0.26
C ASP A 400 -15.87 -22.48 0.77
N SER A 401 -14.71 -22.88 1.27
CA SER A 401 -13.63 -21.97 1.67
C SER A 401 -13.12 -21.13 0.50
N ALA A 402 -12.86 -21.77 -0.65
CA ALA A 402 -12.40 -21.07 -1.86
C ALA A 402 -13.46 -20.09 -2.39
N VAL A 403 -14.72 -20.51 -2.42
CA VAL A 403 -15.85 -19.64 -2.83
C VAL A 403 -15.93 -18.43 -1.92
N MET A 404 -15.81 -18.62 -0.60
CA MET A 404 -15.84 -17.54 0.39
C MET A 404 -14.69 -16.57 0.19
N GLY A 405 -13.46 -17.07 0.07
CA GLY A 405 -12.26 -16.22 -0.16
C GLY A 405 -12.39 -15.35 -1.40
N ILE A 406 -12.90 -15.91 -2.50
CA ILE A 406 -13.14 -15.14 -3.75
C ILE A 406 -14.23 -14.10 -3.57
N ASP A 407 -15.37 -14.45 -2.95
CA ASP A 407 -16.47 -13.51 -2.73
C ASP A 407 -15.99 -12.30 -1.92
N PHE A 408 -15.14 -12.49 -0.91
CA PHE A 408 -14.52 -11.39 -0.19
C PHE A 408 -13.58 -10.55 -1.06
N THR A 409 -12.65 -11.18 -1.74
CA THR A 409 -11.68 -10.50 -2.61
C THR A 409 -12.36 -9.64 -3.67
N LEU A 410 -13.51 -10.09 -4.21
CA LEU A 410 -14.24 -9.37 -5.24
C LEU A 410 -15.12 -8.24 -4.71
N ARG A 411 -15.58 -8.31 -3.46
CA ARG A 411 -16.51 -7.33 -2.85
C ARG A 411 -15.82 -6.29 -1.97
N GLU A 412 -14.70 -6.65 -1.31
CA GLU A 412 -14.05 -5.78 -0.34
C GLU A 412 -13.41 -4.57 -1.01
N VAL A 413 -13.86 -3.37 -0.61
CA VAL A 413 -13.25 -2.11 -1.01
C VAL A 413 -12.10 -1.80 -0.07
N ASN A 414 -10.87 -1.94 -0.57
CA ASN A 414 -9.65 -1.61 0.16
C ASN A 414 -8.83 -0.54 -0.56
N ARG A 415 -7.88 0.07 0.15
CA ARG A 415 -7.01 1.15 -0.35
C ARG A 415 -5.52 0.86 -0.12
N TYR A 416 -5.13 -0.42 -0.07
CA TYR A 416 -3.73 -0.81 0.20
C TYR A 416 -2.72 -0.20 -0.80
N TRP A 417 -3.13 -0.08 -2.06
CA TRP A 417 -2.29 0.42 -3.17
C TRP A 417 -2.74 1.80 -3.68
N GLY A 418 -3.57 2.52 -2.94
CA GLY A 418 -4.15 3.80 -3.34
C GLY A 418 -5.67 3.76 -3.54
N PRO A 419 -6.24 4.69 -4.32
CA PRO A 419 -7.66 4.74 -4.62
C PRO A 419 -8.20 3.42 -5.19
N PHE A 420 -9.43 3.05 -4.81
CA PHE A 420 -10.09 1.86 -5.38
C PHE A 420 -10.23 1.95 -6.91
N SER A 421 -10.36 3.16 -7.43
CA SER A 421 -10.41 3.43 -8.88
C SER A 421 -9.16 2.98 -9.66
N ILE A 422 -8.00 2.84 -9.01
CA ILE A 422 -6.78 2.26 -9.63
C ILE A 422 -7.03 0.80 -10.03
N GLN A 423 -7.70 0.01 -9.19
CA GLN A 423 -8.03 -1.37 -9.53
C GLN A 423 -8.99 -1.46 -10.71
N LEU A 424 -9.95 -0.52 -10.81
CA LEU A 424 -10.87 -0.45 -11.95
C LEU A 424 -10.16 0.00 -13.22
N MET A 425 -9.22 0.93 -13.12
CA MET A 425 -8.34 1.34 -14.20
C MET A 425 -7.55 0.15 -14.75
N GLU A 426 -6.87 -0.62 -13.89
CA GLU A 426 -6.09 -1.79 -14.33
C GLU A 426 -6.95 -2.84 -15.03
N LYS A 427 -8.14 -3.14 -14.48
CA LYS A 427 -9.11 -4.05 -15.13
C LYS A 427 -9.58 -3.54 -16.49
N THR A 428 -9.82 -2.23 -16.62
CA THR A 428 -10.19 -1.58 -17.88
C THR A 428 -9.05 -1.67 -18.89
N LEU A 429 -7.84 -1.31 -18.46
CA LEU A 429 -6.64 -1.33 -19.32
C LEU A 429 -6.27 -2.76 -19.77
N LYS A 430 -6.50 -3.79 -18.94
CA LYS A 430 -6.29 -5.18 -19.34
C LYS A 430 -7.17 -5.56 -20.55
N GLY A 431 -8.42 -5.10 -20.59
CA GLY A 431 -9.31 -5.29 -21.76
C GLY A 431 -8.82 -4.46 -22.95
N TRP A 432 -8.61 -3.17 -22.75
CA TRP A 432 -8.23 -2.22 -23.78
C TRP A 432 -6.89 -2.56 -24.45
N CYS A 433 -5.84 -2.86 -23.69
CA CYS A 433 -4.52 -3.22 -24.22
C CYS A 433 -4.62 -4.46 -25.15
N ASN A 434 -5.45 -5.42 -24.80
CA ASN A 434 -5.56 -6.69 -25.53
C ASN A 434 -6.58 -6.66 -26.69
N GLY A 435 -7.14 -5.50 -27.02
CA GLY A 435 -8.12 -5.34 -28.10
C GLY A 435 -9.47 -5.98 -27.80
N ASP A 436 -9.81 -6.14 -26.53
CA ASP A 436 -11.14 -6.53 -26.07
C ASP A 436 -11.93 -5.29 -25.59
N VAL A 437 -13.21 -5.44 -25.29
CA VAL A 437 -14.01 -4.34 -24.73
C VAL A 437 -13.42 -3.91 -23.39
N CYS A 438 -13.46 -2.60 -23.11
CA CYS A 438 -12.92 -2.02 -21.86
C CYS A 438 -13.58 -2.63 -20.60
N SER A 439 -14.86 -2.98 -20.69
CA SER A 439 -15.62 -3.59 -19.58
C SER A 439 -15.38 -5.09 -19.36
N ARG A 440 -14.52 -5.75 -20.19
CA ARG A 440 -14.31 -7.21 -20.15
C ARG A 440 -14.04 -7.77 -18.76
N HIS A 441 -13.27 -7.06 -17.94
CA HIS A 441 -12.86 -7.49 -16.61
C HIS A 441 -13.55 -6.70 -15.46
N LEU A 442 -14.59 -5.91 -15.80
CA LEU A 442 -15.35 -5.08 -14.85
C LEU A 442 -16.63 -5.73 -14.33
N ALA A 443 -16.82 -7.02 -14.51
CA ALA A 443 -17.93 -7.78 -13.94
C ALA A 443 -17.43 -9.08 -13.26
N PRO A 444 -16.48 -8.99 -12.30
CA PRO A 444 -15.89 -10.18 -11.71
C PRO A 444 -16.88 -10.94 -10.82
N ILE A 445 -17.74 -10.27 -10.05
CA ILE A 445 -18.76 -10.89 -9.19
C ILE A 445 -19.76 -11.64 -10.09
N THR A 446 -20.32 -10.96 -11.09
CA THR A 446 -21.26 -11.57 -12.07
C THR A 446 -20.61 -12.76 -12.79
N SER A 447 -19.31 -12.69 -13.11
CA SER A 447 -18.57 -13.78 -13.73
C SER A 447 -18.39 -14.95 -12.77
N PHE A 448 -18.18 -14.70 -11.48
CA PHE A 448 -18.02 -15.73 -10.47
C PHE A 448 -19.32 -16.44 -10.13
N GLU A 449 -20.48 -15.76 -10.19
CA GLU A 449 -21.78 -16.40 -10.04
C GLU A 449 -21.99 -17.52 -11.06
N ARG A 450 -21.43 -17.43 -12.28
CA ARG A 450 -21.46 -18.51 -13.26
C ARG A 450 -20.65 -19.72 -12.78
N VAL A 451 -19.49 -19.51 -12.18
CA VAL A 451 -18.67 -20.61 -11.61
C VAL A 451 -19.42 -21.30 -10.48
N LYS A 452 -20.04 -20.51 -9.57
CA LYS A 452 -20.90 -21.07 -8.49
C LYS A 452 -22.06 -21.88 -9.02
N ALA A 453 -22.73 -21.41 -10.08
CA ALA A 453 -23.83 -22.14 -10.72
C ALA A 453 -23.35 -23.46 -11.34
N GLU A 454 -22.18 -23.50 -11.98
CA GLU A 454 -21.62 -24.75 -12.52
C GLU A 454 -21.17 -25.72 -11.41
N LEU A 455 -20.62 -25.23 -10.30
CA LEU A 455 -20.30 -26.04 -9.11
C LEU A 455 -21.54 -26.72 -8.52
N HIS A 456 -22.67 -26.01 -8.45
CA HIS A 456 -23.93 -26.60 -7.99
C HIS A 456 -24.55 -27.61 -8.95
N LYS A 457 -24.39 -27.41 -10.27
CA LYS A 457 -24.96 -28.23 -11.31
C LYS A 457 -24.16 -29.51 -11.54
N ASP A 458 -22.85 -29.45 -11.40
CA ASP A 458 -21.90 -30.50 -11.77
C ASP A 458 -20.91 -30.76 -10.64
N PRO A 459 -21.12 -31.81 -9.83
CA PRO A 459 -20.21 -32.19 -8.75
C PRO A 459 -18.76 -32.48 -9.20
N ASP A 460 -18.56 -32.83 -10.48
CA ASP A 460 -17.23 -33.06 -11.05
C ASP A 460 -16.60 -31.83 -11.71
N TYR A 461 -17.22 -30.65 -11.59
CA TYR A 461 -16.74 -29.44 -12.24
C TYR A 461 -15.29 -29.09 -11.89
N THR A 462 -14.91 -29.13 -10.61
CA THR A 462 -13.53 -28.92 -10.17
C THR A 462 -12.56 -29.92 -10.78
N LYS A 463 -12.95 -31.22 -10.84
CA LYS A 463 -12.15 -32.27 -11.53
C LYS A 463 -11.95 -31.94 -13.01
N LYS A 464 -13.01 -31.49 -13.70
CA LYS A 464 -12.91 -31.08 -15.11
C LYS A 464 -11.95 -29.93 -15.32
N LEU A 465 -11.94 -28.94 -14.40
CA LEU A 465 -11.00 -27.83 -14.46
C LEU A 465 -9.55 -28.29 -14.22
N ILE A 466 -9.33 -29.15 -13.21
CA ILE A 466 -7.99 -29.72 -12.93
C ILE A 466 -7.48 -30.50 -14.15
N LYS A 467 -8.35 -31.35 -14.74
CA LYS A 467 -7.99 -32.06 -15.94
C LYS A 467 -7.63 -31.13 -17.09
N LYS A 468 -8.49 -30.15 -17.37
CA LYS A 468 -8.32 -29.17 -18.46
C LYS A 468 -7.01 -28.39 -18.36
N TYR A 469 -6.62 -27.95 -17.16
CA TYR A 469 -5.50 -27.04 -17.00
C TYR A 469 -4.17 -27.70 -16.61
N PHE A 470 -4.19 -28.89 -16.01
CA PHE A 470 -2.97 -29.52 -15.47
C PHE A 470 -2.68 -30.92 -16.04
N LEU A 471 -3.69 -31.72 -16.35
CA LEU A 471 -3.50 -33.10 -16.78
C LEU A 471 -3.55 -33.29 -18.31
N ASP A 472 -4.49 -32.60 -19.01
CA ASP A 472 -4.59 -32.65 -20.47
C ASP A 472 -3.48 -31.90 -21.22
N PRO A 473 -2.89 -30.78 -20.73
CA PRO A 473 -1.84 -30.09 -21.45
C PRO A 473 -0.60 -30.95 -21.65
N SER A 474 -0.20 -31.14 -22.91
CA SER A 474 0.99 -31.91 -23.27
C SER A 474 2.31 -31.18 -22.97
N VAL A 475 2.28 -29.84 -22.94
CA VAL A 475 3.45 -28.99 -22.71
C VAL A 475 3.51 -28.57 -21.27
N LYS A 476 4.63 -28.90 -20.60
CA LYS A 476 4.95 -28.50 -19.23
C LYS A 476 6.36 -27.94 -19.19
N VAL A 477 6.55 -26.86 -18.43
CA VAL A 477 7.86 -26.24 -18.19
C VAL A 477 8.28 -26.56 -16.77
N ARG A 478 9.36 -27.34 -16.61
CA ARG A 478 10.06 -27.57 -15.34
C ARG A 478 11.08 -26.47 -15.18
N PHE A 479 10.91 -25.65 -14.19
CA PHE A 479 11.75 -24.48 -13.96
C PHE A 479 12.48 -24.58 -12.63
N VAL A 480 13.77 -24.26 -12.64
CA VAL A 480 14.63 -24.19 -11.46
C VAL A 480 15.46 -22.93 -11.54
N SER A 481 15.32 -22.03 -10.57
CA SER A 481 16.26 -20.92 -10.36
C SER A 481 17.12 -21.22 -9.13
N GLU A 482 18.43 -21.28 -9.30
CA GLU A 482 19.37 -21.57 -8.20
C GLU A 482 20.02 -20.28 -7.68
N PRO A 483 20.15 -20.12 -6.33
CA PRO A 483 20.97 -19.05 -5.77
C PRO A 483 22.44 -19.31 -6.08
N SER A 484 23.16 -18.27 -6.52
CA SER A 484 24.57 -18.36 -6.91
C SER A 484 25.41 -17.29 -6.23
N GLU A 485 26.42 -17.72 -5.47
CA GLU A 485 27.46 -16.86 -4.91
C GLU A 485 28.29 -16.11 -5.98
N ASN A 486 28.30 -16.63 -7.20
CA ASN A 486 29.06 -16.05 -8.31
C ASN A 486 28.22 -15.07 -9.15
N TYR A 487 26.90 -14.96 -8.92
CA TYR A 487 26.00 -14.12 -9.73
C TYR A 487 26.49 -12.67 -9.82
N PHE A 488 26.81 -12.05 -8.69
CA PHE A 488 27.34 -10.67 -8.70
C PHE A 488 28.71 -10.56 -9.38
N LYS A 489 29.62 -11.53 -9.16
CA LYS A 489 30.93 -11.54 -9.81
C LYS A 489 30.83 -11.65 -11.33
N GLU A 490 29.90 -12.48 -11.81
CA GLU A 490 29.64 -12.64 -13.24
C GLU A 490 29.05 -11.36 -13.84
N ARG A 491 28.10 -10.71 -13.16
CA ARG A 491 27.52 -9.43 -13.59
C ARG A 491 28.53 -8.30 -13.53
N GLU A 492 29.34 -8.21 -12.49
CA GLU A 492 30.44 -7.23 -12.40
C GLU A 492 31.48 -7.43 -13.53
N ALA A 493 31.83 -8.67 -13.85
CA ALA A 493 32.71 -8.97 -14.97
C ALA A 493 32.09 -8.58 -16.32
N ALA A 494 30.77 -8.82 -16.50
CA ALA A 494 30.03 -8.40 -17.69
C ALA A 494 29.93 -6.87 -17.80
N GLU A 495 29.66 -6.17 -16.70
CA GLU A 495 29.64 -4.70 -16.63
C GLU A 495 31.04 -4.11 -16.98
N LYS A 496 32.10 -4.72 -16.46
CA LYS A 496 33.45 -4.29 -16.81
C LYS A 496 33.74 -4.45 -18.30
N LEU A 497 33.36 -5.57 -18.91
CA LEU A 497 33.51 -5.78 -20.35
C LEU A 497 32.64 -4.79 -21.17
N LEU A 498 31.50 -4.42 -20.66
CA LEU A 498 30.63 -3.38 -21.26
C LEU A 498 31.35 -2.02 -21.22
N ILE A 499 31.90 -1.64 -20.07
CA ILE A 499 32.63 -0.37 -19.91
C ILE A 499 33.87 -0.36 -20.84
N GLU A 500 34.63 -1.46 -20.94
CA GLU A 500 35.76 -1.57 -21.86
C GLU A 500 35.37 -1.39 -23.34
N ARG A 501 34.20 -1.90 -23.74
CA ARG A 501 33.63 -1.68 -25.09
C ARG A 501 33.18 -0.23 -25.31
N LEU A 502 32.55 0.39 -24.32
CA LEU A 502 32.15 1.80 -24.38
C LEU A 502 33.41 2.70 -24.47
N GLU A 503 34.48 2.41 -23.72
CA GLU A 503 35.74 3.15 -23.75
C GLU A 503 36.41 3.14 -25.12
N GLN A 504 36.38 2.01 -25.84
CA GLN A 504 36.98 1.89 -27.17
C GLN A 504 36.31 2.79 -28.22
N ASN A 505 35.02 3.10 -28.03
CA ASN A 505 34.23 3.93 -28.95
C ASN A 505 33.97 5.33 -28.38
N LEU A 506 34.56 5.70 -27.24
CA LEU A 506 34.26 6.91 -26.51
C LEU A 506 34.89 8.15 -27.16
N ASP A 507 34.07 9.09 -27.60
CA ASP A 507 34.51 10.44 -27.92
C ASP A 507 34.63 11.27 -26.63
N LYS A 508 35.85 11.41 -26.13
CA LYS A 508 36.14 12.15 -24.89
C LYS A 508 35.77 13.64 -24.98
N VAL A 509 35.73 14.23 -26.17
CA VAL A 509 35.34 15.64 -26.36
C VAL A 509 33.82 15.76 -26.20
N GLN A 510 33.07 14.84 -26.85
CA GLN A 510 31.63 14.78 -26.68
C GLN A 510 31.21 14.43 -25.26
N LEU A 511 31.84 13.44 -24.63
CA LEU A 511 31.57 13.07 -23.23
C LEU A 511 31.72 14.29 -22.30
N LYS A 512 32.80 15.06 -22.45
CA LYS A 512 33.02 16.25 -21.62
C LYS A 512 31.93 17.26 -21.81
N LYS A 513 31.51 17.49 -23.08
CA LYS A 513 30.39 18.41 -23.39
C LYS A 513 29.07 17.93 -22.75
N ASP A 514 28.76 16.65 -22.84
CA ASP A 514 27.54 16.05 -22.26
C ASP A 514 27.54 16.18 -20.73
N LEU A 515 28.69 15.95 -20.08
CA LEU A 515 28.82 16.11 -18.64
C LEU A 515 28.74 17.59 -18.20
N ASP A 516 29.34 18.53 -18.98
CA ASP A 516 29.23 19.97 -18.70
C ASP A 516 27.75 20.44 -18.83
N GLU A 517 27.01 19.95 -19.84
CA GLU A 517 25.57 20.21 -20.04
C GLU A 517 24.76 19.63 -18.87
N LEU A 518 25.03 18.39 -18.48
CA LEU A 518 24.37 17.74 -17.35
C LEU A 518 24.63 18.50 -16.03
N HIS A 519 25.87 18.91 -15.77
CA HIS A 519 26.20 19.68 -14.58
C HIS A 519 25.44 21.01 -14.54
N ALA A 520 25.35 21.70 -15.67
CA ALA A 520 24.54 22.93 -15.77
C ALA A 520 23.06 22.68 -15.48
N TYR A 521 22.51 21.58 -16.03
CA TYR A 521 21.15 21.13 -15.76
C TYR A 521 20.95 20.79 -14.27
N GLN A 522 21.85 20.05 -13.67
CA GLN A 522 21.77 19.63 -12.26
C GLN A 522 21.90 20.82 -11.28
N GLN A 523 22.76 21.78 -11.58
CA GLN A 523 23.02 22.95 -10.73
C GLN A 523 21.97 24.05 -10.88
N HIS A 524 21.11 23.98 -11.91
CA HIS A 524 20.02 24.95 -12.06
C HIS A 524 19.02 24.80 -10.90
N ILE A 525 18.86 25.87 -10.13
CA ILE A 525 17.85 25.98 -9.07
C ILE A 525 16.72 26.83 -9.63
N GLU A 526 15.52 26.23 -9.69
CA GLU A 526 14.34 26.89 -10.19
C GLU A 526 13.93 28.06 -9.28
N THR A 527 13.71 29.21 -9.87
CA THR A 527 13.25 30.41 -9.15
C THR A 527 11.74 30.34 -8.89
N SER A 528 11.25 31.15 -7.94
CA SER A 528 9.81 31.26 -7.66
C SER A 528 9.02 31.75 -8.90
N GLU A 529 9.64 32.54 -9.80
CA GLU A 529 9.02 32.96 -11.06
C GLU A 529 8.87 31.79 -12.03
N GLU A 530 9.86 30.92 -12.15
CA GLU A 530 9.80 29.73 -13.00
C GLU A 530 8.75 28.74 -12.49
N THR A 531 8.75 28.44 -11.20
CA THR A 531 7.78 27.51 -10.58
C THR A 531 6.35 28.02 -10.55
N ALA A 532 6.12 29.32 -10.71
CA ALA A 532 4.79 29.95 -10.78
C ALA A 532 3.94 29.47 -11.99
N CYS A 533 4.55 28.81 -13.00
CA CYS A 533 3.79 28.21 -14.08
C CYS A 533 2.95 26.99 -13.64
N ILE A 534 3.36 26.28 -12.57
CA ILE A 534 2.60 25.14 -12.05
C ILE A 534 1.30 25.64 -11.40
N PRO A 535 0.14 25.13 -11.83
CA PRO A 535 -1.12 25.55 -11.24
C PRO A 535 -1.23 25.02 -9.81
N THR A 536 -1.60 25.88 -8.87
CA THR A 536 -1.78 25.55 -7.46
C THR A 536 -3.20 25.85 -7.01
N THR A 537 -3.77 24.99 -6.20
CA THR A 537 -5.08 25.22 -5.59
C THR A 537 -4.96 26.31 -4.52
N LYS A 538 -5.90 27.26 -4.52
CA LYS A 538 -5.92 28.35 -3.53
C LYS A 538 -6.79 27.97 -2.35
N ILE A 539 -6.53 28.56 -1.17
CA ILE A 539 -7.37 28.35 0.04
C ILE A 539 -8.84 28.69 -0.25
N SER A 540 -9.11 29.71 -1.10
CA SER A 540 -10.48 30.09 -1.48
C SER A 540 -11.23 29.06 -2.33
N GLU A 541 -10.55 28.10 -2.91
CA GLU A 541 -11.11 27.01 -3.73
C GLU A 541 -11.39 25.74 -2.93
N LEU A 542 -10.99 25.71 -1.63
CA LEU A 542 -11.17 24.56 -0.76
C LEU A 542 -12.60 24.54 -0.20
N GLU A 543 -13.20 23.35 -0.15
CA GLU A 543 -14.48 23.15 0.53
C GLU A 543 -14.27 23.25 2.05
N ARG A 544 -14.99 24.16 2.73
CA ARG A 544 -14.90 24.26 4.18
C ARG A 544 -15.49 23.06 4.89
N SER A 545 -16.59 22.50 4.38
CA SER A 545 -17.25 21.33 4.94
C SER A 545 -16.57 20.04 4.43
N ILE A 546 -16.15 19.20 5.34
CA ILE A 546 -15.52 17.90 5.03
C ILE A 546 -16.50 16.76 5.32
N ASP A 547 -16.27 15.63 4.63
CA ASP A 547 -17.01 14.39 4.87
C ASP A 547 -16.58 13.75 6.19
N ILE A 548 -17.53 13.51 7.08
CA ILE A 548 -17.30 13.02 8.44
C ILE A 548 -18.06 11.71 8.63
N PRO A 549 -17.39 10.57 8.85
CA PRO A 549 -18.06 9.34 9.22
C PRO A 549 -18.67 9.46 10.63
N GLU A 550 -19.86 8.92 10.79
CA GLU A 550 -20.58 8.94 12.06
C GLU A 550 -20.78 7.53 12.61
N THR A 551 -20.66 7.40 13.93
CA THR A 551 -21.01 6.18 14.66
C THR A 551 -22.13 6.51 15.65
N THR A 552 -23.18 5.70 15.65
CA THR A 552 -24.27 5.81 16.62
C THR A 552 -24.07 4.81 17.75
N LEU A 553 -24.48 5.21 18.96
CA LEU A 553 -24.51 4.34 20.14
C LEU A 553 -25.93 3.88 20.41
N GLU A 554 -26.12 2.57 20.41
CA GLU A 554 -27.34 1.89 20.82
C GLU A 554 -27.02 0.90 21.96
N PHE A 555 -27.99 0.20 22.49
CA PHE A 555 -27.81 -0.83 23.51
C PHE A 555 -28.59 -2.09 23.14
N ILE A 556 -27.98 -3.23 23.44
CA ILE A 556 -28.63 -4.55 23.29
C ILE A 556 -28.57 -5.31 24.60
N THR A 557 -29.47 -6.26 24.75
CA THR A 557 -29.58 -7.07 25.97
C THR A 557 -28.52 -8.16 26.00
N GLY A 558 -27.65 -8.15 27.01
CA GLY A 558 -26.62 -9.15 27.28
C GLY A 558 -27.12 -10.39 27.99
N ALA A 559 -26.20 -11.25 28.42
CA ALA A 559 -26.50 -12.54 29.06
C ALA A 559 -27.11 -12.41 30.47
N ASP A 560 -26.80 -11.32 31.19
CA ASP A 560 -27.28 -10.99 32.52
C ASP A 560 -28.47 -10.00 32.51
N ASP A 561 -29.16 -9.90 31.37
CA ASP A 561 -30.21 -8.93 31.09
C ASP A 561 -29.76 -7.46 31.24
N SER A 562 -28.48 -7.20 31.24
CA SER A 562 -27.90 -5.85 31.25
C SER A 562 -27.72 -5.27 29.85
N ASP A 563 -27.55 -3.95 29.78
CA ASP A 563 -27.33 -3.23 28.55
C ASP A 563 -25.86 -3.31 28.12
N ILE A 564 -25.62 -3.85 26.93
CA ILE A 564 -24.33 -3.88 26.25
C ILE A 564 -24.24 -2.72 25.27
N PRO A 565 -23.19 -1.86 25.31
CA PRO A 565 -23.01 -0.81 24.31
C PRO A 565 -22.78 -1.40 22.91
N LEU A 566 -23.59 -0.97 21.96
CA LEU A 566 -23.51 -1.31 20.56
C LEU A 566 -23.22 -0.05 19.75
N PHE A 567 -22.06 0.00 19.14
CA PHE A 567 -21.64 1.07 18.23
C PHE A 567 -21.94 0.66 16.79
N ILE A 568 -22.58 1.53 16.01
CA ILE A 568 -22.95 1.25 14.62
C ILE A 568 -22.40 2.34 13.72
N SER A 569 -21.53 1.96 12.79
CA SER A 569 -21.02 2.78 11.70
C SER A 569 -21.65 2.31 10.39
N GLN A 570 -22.46 3.16 9.76
CA GLN A 570 -23.10 2.84 8.50
C GLN A 570 -22.25 3.33 7.35
N GLU A 571 -21.63 2.40 6.59
CA GLU A 571 -20.76 2.68 5.46
C GLU A 571 -21.10 1.73 4.29
N ASP A 572 -20.77 2.08 3.03
CA ASP A 572 -21.05 1.22 1.86
C ASP A 572 -20.03 0.08 1.75
N THR A 573 -20.29 -1.01 2.45
CA THR A 573 -19.38 -2.18 2.57
C THR A 573 -19.65 -3.28 1.55
N ASN A 574 -20.54 -3.06 0.60
CA ASN A 574 -20.86 -4.00 -0.48
C ASN A 574 -21.31 -5.40 0.01
N GLY A 575 -22.14 -5.44 1.07
CA GLY A 575 -22.68 -6.69 1.63
C GLY A 575 -21.75 -7.41 2.60
N ILE A 576 -20.58 -6.84 2.92
CA ILE A 576 -19.71 -7.28 4.00
C ILE A 576 -20.12 -6.56 5.29
N PHE A 577 -20.02 -7.25 6.42
CA PHE A 577 -20.07 -6.60 7.71
C PHE A 577 -18.83 -6.93 8.53
N TYR A 578 -18.40 -5.97 9.33
CA TYR A 578 -17.29 -6.09 10.27
C TYR A 578 -17.85 -5.98 11.68
N VAL A 579 -17.45 -6.90 12.56
CA VAL A 579 -17.85 -6.91 13.97
C VAL A 579 -16.61 -6.91 14.84
N ASP A 580 -16.48 -5.89 15.68
CA ASP A 580 -15.51 -5.85 16.76
C ASP A 580 -16.21 -6.25 18.07
N VAL A 581 -15.72 -7.26 18.77
CA VAL A 581 -16.14 -7.60 20.14
C VAL A 581 -14.95 -7.36 21.05
N LEU A 582 -15.00 -6.29 21.84
CA LEU A 582 -13.89 -5.81 22.63
C LEU A 582 -14.16 -5.96 24.13
N PHE A 583 -13.10 -6.38 24.84
CA PHE A 583 -13.07 -6.57 26.29
C PHE A 583 -12.00 -5.66 26.89
N PRO A 584 -12.27 -4.96 28.00
CA PRO A 584 -11.24 -4.12 28.59
C PRO A 584 -10.18 -4.97 29.31
N PHE A 585 -8.89 -4.64 29.09
CA PHE A 585 -7.80 -5.30 29.81
C PHE A 585 -7.21 -4.45 30.96
N ASP A 586 -7.78 -3.27 31.18
CA ASP A 586 -7.33 -2.32 32.21
C ASP A 586 -7.56 -2.79 33.67
N ARG A 587 -8.19 -3.94 33.86
CA ARG A 587 -8.34 -4.57 35.19
C ARG A 587 -7.33 -5.69 35.44
N LEU A 588 -6.48 -6.02 34.47
CA LEU A 588 -5.38 -6.96 34.67
C LEU A 588 -4.30 -6.32 35.53
N PRO A 589 -3.57 -7.10 36.40
CA PRO A 589 -2.34 -6.64 36.99
C PRO A 589 -1.32 -6.15 35.95
N ALA A 590 -0.60 -5.08 36.25
CA ALA A 590 0.32 -4.45 35.28
C ALA A 590 1.39 -5.41 34.72
N GLU A 591 1.76 -6.45 35.45
CA GLU A 591 2.70 -7.50 35.04
C GLU A 591 2.26 -8.26 33.76
N TYR A 592 0.96 -8.26 33.42
CA TYR A 592 0.45 -8.92 32.22
C TYR A 592 0.43 -8.04 30.98
N LEU A 593 0.54 -6.72 31.12
CA LEU A 593 0.40 -5.77 30.01
C LEU A 593 1.43 -6.00 28.89
N GLN A 594 2.65 -6.37 29.25
CA GLN A 594 3.71 -6.72 28.31
C GLN A 594 3.38 -7.94 27.44
N HIS A 595 2.38 -8.74 27.78
CA HIS A 595 1.96 -9.93 27.06
C HIS A 595 0.71 -9.70 26.19
N ILE A 596 0.04 -8.55 26.30
CA ILE A 596 -1.21 -8.24 25.60
C ILE A 596 -1.09 -8.37 24.06
N PRO A 597 -0.04 -7.89 23.39
CA PRO A 597 0.05 -8.04 21.94
C PRO A 597 0.08 -9.50 21.51
N PHE A 598 0.90 -10.32 22.15
CA PHE A 598 0.97 -11.76 21.84
C PHE A 598 -0.30 -12.51 22.27
N PHE A 599 -0.93 -12.09 23.36
CA PHE A 599 -2.21 -12.65 23.79
C PHE A 599 -3.31 -12.40 22.73
N ALA A 600 -3.37 -11.19 22.14
CA ALA A 600 -4.32 -10.90 21.08
C ALA A 600 -4.12 -11.82 19.85
N ASP A 601 -2.87 -12.04 19.43
CA ASP A 601 -2.55 -12.95 18.32
C ASP A 601 -2.96 -14.39 18.64
N VAL A 602 -2.73 -14.83 19.87
CA VAL A 602 -3.05 -16.20 20.34
C VAL A 602 -4.57 -16.46 20.34
N LEU A 603 -5.41 -15.43 20.57
CA LEU A 603 -6.87 -15.59 20.60
C LEU A 603 -7.48 -16.14 19.28
N THR A 604 -6.81 -15.97 18.16
CA THR A 604 -7.32 -16.44 16.86
C THR A 604 -6.53 -17.61 16.28
N ASN A 605 -5.44 -17.98 16.94
CA ASN A 605 -4.55 -19.05 16.52
C ASN A 605 -4.62 -20.33 17.37
N LEU A 606 -5.49 -20.36 18.40
CA LEU A 606 -5.76 -21.58 19.17
C LEU A 606 -7.05 -22.25 18.71
N GLY A 607 -7.22 -23.51 19.13
CA GLY A 607 -8.46 -24.23 18.91
C GLY A 607 -9.59 -23.79 19.87
N TRP A 608 -10.81 -24.19 19.55
CA TRP A 608 -11.97 -24.02 20.43
C TRP A 608 -12.89 -25.24 20.37
N ASN A 609 -13.70 -25.40 21.41
CA ASN A 609 -14.68 -26.49 21.54
C ASN A 609 -14.08 -27.88 21.36
N GLY A 610 -12.86 -28.11 21.89
CA GLY A 610 -12.14 -29.40 21.83
C GLY A 610 -11.59 -29.76 20.44
N LYS A 611 -11.56 -28.82 19.51
CA LYS A 611 -11.00 -29.01 18.16
C LYS A 611 -9.60 -28.38 18.08
N GLY A 612 -8.70 -28.99 17.32
CA GLY A 612 -7.38 -28.43 17.07
C GLY A 612 -7.46 -27.16 16.21
N TRP A 613 -6.45 -26.29 16.30
CA TRP A 613 -6.35 -25.01 15.60
C TRP A 613 -6.56 -25.17 14.07
N ASP A 614 -6.00 -26.22 13.45
CA ASP A 614 -6.10 -26.50 12.01
C ASP A 614 -7.55 -26.70 11.56
N LYS A 615 -8.35 -27.47 12.31
CA LYS A 615 -9.76 -27.65 12.03
C LYS A 615 -10.57 -26.38 12.29
N CYS A 616 -10.20 -25.62 13.29
CA CYS A 616 -10.83 -24.37 13.63
C CYS A 616 -10.63 -23.33 12.52
N THR A 617 -9.42 -23.21 12.01
CA THR A 617 -9.09 -22.32 10.87
C THR A 617 -9.86 -22.74 9.62
N ALA A 618 -9.90 -24.03 9.28
CA ALA A 618 -10.67 -24.50 8.14
C ALA A 618 -12.18 -24.17 8.25
N GLN A 619 -12.77 -24.37 9.44
CA GLN A 619 -14.18 -24.04 9.67
C GLN A 619 -14.45 -22.53 9.61
N SER A 620 -13.60 -21.69 10.20
CA SER A 620 -13.80 -20.24 10.16
C SER A 620 -13.71 -19.71 8.72
N SER A 621 -12.78 -20.22 7.92
CA SER A 621 -12.62 -19.82 6.51
C SER A 621 -13.83 -20.15 5.62
N CYS A 622 -14.66 -21.13 6.01
CA CYS A 622 -15.89 -21.44 5.28
C CYS A 622 -17.05 -20.48 5.58
N VAL A 623 -17.02 -19.77 6.71
CA VAL A 623 -18.14 -18.93 7.21
C VAL A 623 -17.77 -17.47 7.26
N MET A 624 -16.55 -17.18 7.65
CA MET A 624 -16.00 -15.83 7.81
C MET A 624 -14.94 -15.54 6.74
N GLY A 625 -14.83 -14.29 6.31
CA GLY A 625 -13.74 -13.86 5.44
C GLY A 625 -12.40 -13.79 6.18
N ASP A 626 -12.46 -13.43 7.47
CA ASP A 626 -11.29 -13.42 8.34
C ASP A 626 -11.70 -13.19 9.80
N ILE A 627 -10.83 -13.59 10.73
CA ILE A 627 -10.95 -13.28 12.15
C ILE A 627 -9.55 -13.03 12.73
N TRP A 628 -9.39 -11.90 13.45
CA TRP A 628 -8.10 -11.53 14.03
C TRP A 628 -8.25 -10.87 15.41
N GLY A 629 -7.20 -10.98 16.21
CA GLY A 629 -7.10 -10.28 17.49
C GLY A 629 -6.78 -8.80 17.30
N ARG A 630 -7.33 -7.97 18.17
CA ARG A 630 -7.10 -6.51 18.16
C ARG A 630 -6.82 -5.99 19.55
N THR A 631 -5.94 -4.99 19.62
CA THR A 631 -5.72 -4.17 20.81
C THR A 631 -5.93 -2.71 20.50
N LEU A 632 -6.58 -1.98 21.41
CA LEU A 632 -6.78 -0.52 21.31
C LEU A 632 -6.37 0.13 22.64
N SER A 633 -5.60 1.20 22.52
CA SER A 633 -5.28 2.11 23.63
C SER A 633 -5.18 3.52 23.11
N GLY A 634 -5.55 4.51 23.91
CA GLY A 634 -5.51 5.91 23.51
C GLY A 634 -5.78 6.85 24.68
N SER A 635 -5.44 8.12 24.50
CA SER A 635 -5.70 9.18 25.46
C SER A 635 -6.95 9.96 25.10
N ILE A 636 -7.68 10.43 26.10
CA ILE A 636 -8.68 11.49 25.92
C ILE A 636 -7.89 12.79 25.79
N PRO A 637 -8.02 13.55 24.67
CA PRO A 637 -7.34 14.85 24.55
C PRO A 637 -7.75 15.80 25.68
N ASP A 638 -6.85 16.65 26.15
CA ASP A 638 -7.09 17.57 27.25
C ASP A 638 -7.92 18.82 26.83
N ALA A 639 -8.45 18.85 25.60
CA ALA A 639 -9.37 19.89 25.16
C ALA A 639 -10.70 19.84 25.94
N PRO A 640 -11.24 20.98 26.39
CA PRO A 640 -12.50 21.02 27.15
C PRO A 640 -13.66 20.29 26.45
N ASP A 641 -13.77 20.41 25.12
CA ASP A 641 -14.82 19.76 24.34
C ASP A 641 -14.66 18.23 24.32
N CYS A 642 -13.42 17.72 24.29
CA CYS A 642 -13.13 16.28 24.34
C CYS A 642 -13.46 15.70 25.72
N ILE A 643 -13.10 16.41 26.79
CA ILE A 643 -13.43 16.03 28.16
C ILE A 643 -14.96 16.03 28.36
N ALA A 644 -15.66 17.08 27.89
CA ALA A 644 -17.11 17.17 27.96
C ALA A 644 -17.79 16.06 27.16
N GLU A 645 -17.22 15.67 26.02
CA GLU A 645 -17.72 14.55 25.23
C GLU A 645 -17.56 13.22 25.96
N ALA A 646 -16.40 12.95 26.52
CA ALA A 646 -16.12 11.73 27.31
C ALA A 646 -17.07 11.66 28.54
N ASP A 647 -17.33 12.81 29.22
CA ASP A 647 -18.20 12.89 30.37
C ASP A 647 -19.66 12.54 30.08
N LYS A 648 -20.16 12.76 28.84
CA LYS A 648 -21.50 12.33 28.42
C LYS A 648 -21.70 10.82 28.58
N TYR A 649 -20.64 10.06 28.37
CA TYR A 649 -20.66 8.60 28.35
C TYR A 649 -20.07 7.97 29.63
N ARG A 650 -19.73 8.78 30.63
CA ARG A 650 -19.09 8.31 31.89
C ARG A 650 -19.91 7.19 32.56
N ALA A 651 -21.23 7.29 32.54
CA ALA A 651 -22.13 6.28 33.14
C ALA A 651 -22.02 4.89 32.50
N TYR A 652 -21.55 4.81 31.24
CA TYR A 652 -21.45 3.56 30.47
C TYR A 652 -20.06 2.90 30.58
N ASN A 653 -19.10 3.53 31.23
CA ASN A 653 -17.75 2.99 31.53
C ASN A 653 -16.92 2.55 30.31
N PHE A 654 -17.08 3.15 29.14
CA PHE A 654 -16.28 2.76 27.98
C PHE A 654 -15.19 3.78 27.57
N CYS A 655 -15.35 5.08 27.88
CA CYS A 655 -14.39 6.11 27.47
C CYS A 655 -13.05 5.99 28.19
N GLY A 656 -11.96 6.20 27.44
CA GLY A 656 -10.58 6.25 27.95
C GLY A 656 -10.03 4.91 28.43
N ARG A 657 -10.59 3.80 27.98
CA ARG A 657 -10.16 2.45 28.40
C ARG A 657 -9.24 1.77 27.39
N ASN A 658 -8.56 0.73 27.85
CA ASN A 658 -7.69 -0.10 27.01
C ASN A 658 -8.38 -1.42 26.69
N TRP A 659 -8.36 -1.81 25.41
CA TRP A 659 -9.18 -2.90 24.89
C TRP A 659 -8.34 -3.99 24.21
N VAL A 660 -8.79 -5.23 24.37
CA VAL A 660 -8.38 -6.40 23.58
C VAL A 660 -9.63 -7.14 23.12
N GLY A 661 -9.62 -7.72 21.96
CA GLY A 661 -10.77 -8.48 21.48
C GLY A 661 -10.59 -9.08 20.10
N LEU A 662 -11.70 -9.47 19.52
CA LEU A 662 -11.81 -10.16 18.26
C LEU A 662 -12.51 -9.27 17.24
N ILE A 663 -11.94 -9.21 16.04
CA ILE A 663 -12.59 -8.65 14.88
C ILE A 663 -12.90 -9.77 13.92
N CYS A 664 -14.13 -9.77 13.41
CA CYS A 664 -14.59 -10.70 12.39
C CYS A 664 -15.10 -9.90 11.18
N LYS A 665 -14.83 -10.36 9.96
CA LYS A 665 -15.54 -9.93 8.75
C LYS A 665 -16.29 -11.11 8.15
N ALA A 666 -17.56 -10.86 7.76
CA ALA A 666 -18.38 -11.89 7.16
C ALA A 666 -19.35 -11.31 6.11
N LEU A 667 -19.87 -12.17 5.25
CA LEU A 667 -20.92 -11.80 4.30
C LEU A 667 -22.29 -11.77 5.01
N THR A 668 -23.10 -10.79 4.66
CA THR A 668 -24.44 -10.60 5.25
C THR A 668 -25.36 -11.81 5.04
N GLU A 669 -25.18 -12.56 3.96
CA GLU A 669 -25.91 -13.78 3.67
C GLU A 669 -25.64 -14.90 4.68
N ARG A 670 -24.49 -14.84 5.38
CA ARG A 670 -24.05 -15.82 6.40
C ARG A 670 -23.98 -15.23 7.81
N ALA A 671 -24.69 -14.14 8.05
CA ALA A 671 -24.60 -13.38 9.30
C ALA A 671 -24.90 -14.22 10.55
N GLU A 672 -25.96 -15.05 10.52
CA GLU A 672 -26.34 -15.90 11.66
C GLU A 672 -25.24 -16.93 11.97
N GLU A 673 -24.73 -17.63 10.96
CA GLU A 673 -23.66 -18.63 11.12
C GLU A 673 -22.37 -17.99 11.63
N ALA A 674 -22.00 -16.81 11.11
CA ALA A 674 -20.80 -16.09 11.52
C ALA A 674 -20.89 -15.59 12.96
N LEU A 675 -22.03 -15.04 13.37
CA LEU A 675 -22.27 -14.61 14.74
C LEU A 675 -22.30 -15.81 15.72
N ASP A 676 -22.94 -16.91 15.34
CA ASP A 676 -22.96 -18.13 16.16
C ASP A 676 -21.55 -18.71 16.35
N MET A 677 -20.74 -18.75 15.29
CA MET A 677 -19.35 -19.19 15.35
C MET A 677 -18.49 -18.24 16.21
N LEU A 678 -18.66 -16.92 16.07
CA LEU A 678 -17.96 -15.95 16.91
C LEU A 678 -18.33 -16.12 18.39
N ALA A 679 -19.60 -16.38 18.70
CA ALA A 679 -20.06 -16.68 20.06
C ALA A 679 -19.42 -17.99 20.59
N GLU A 680 -19.27 -19.01 19.74
CA GLU A 680 -18.59 -20.24 20.10
C GLU A 680 -17.09 -20.01 20.39
N ILE A 681 -16.39 -19.26 19.56
CA ILE A 681 -15.00 -18.87 19.79
C ILE A 681 -14.86 -18.15 21.13
N ILE A 682 -15.68 -17.13 21.39
CA ILE A 682 -15.65 -16.35 22.65
C ILE A 682 -15.91 -17.23 23.88
N THR A 683 -16.80 -18.20 23.81
CA THR A 683 -17.22 -18.95 25.01
C THR A 683 -16.43 -20.23 25.24
N LYS A 684 -15.79 -20.79 24.20
CA LYS A 684 -15.21 -22.15 24.22
C LYS A 684 -13.74 -22.19 23.78
N MET A 685 -12.99 -21.11 23.92
CA MET A 685 -11.56 -21.04 23.58
C MET A 685 -10.76 -22.03 24.42
N ASP A 686 -9.90 -22.85 23.80
CA ASP A 686 -9.07 -23.87 24.43
C ASP A 686 -7.62 -23.36 24.59
N PHE A 687 -7.15 -23.29 25.83
CA PHE A 687 -5.76 -22.90 26.17
C PHE A 687 -4.92 -24.12 26.58
N ASP A 688 -4.84 -25.14 25.71
CA ASP A 688 -4.16 -26.41 26.04
C ASP A 688 -3.17 -26.90 24.98
N ASP A 689 -3.14 -26.31 23.76
CA ASP A 689 -2.18 -26.68 22.72
C ASP A 689 -0.79 -26.08 22.96
N LYS A 690 -0.03 -26.76 23.78
CA LYS A 690 1.36 -26.39 24.12
C LYS A 690 2.26 -26.38 22.87
N LYS A 691 2.10 -27.36 21.98
CA LYS A 691 3.00 -27.54 20.83
C LYS A 691 2.81 -26.42 19.82
N HIS A 692 1.56 -26.04 19.58
CA HIS A 692 1.26 -24.94 18.68
C HIS A 692 1.71 -23.58 19.25
N LEU A 693 1.49 -23.33 20.54
CA LEU A 693 2.03 -22.13 21.19
C LEU A 693 3.57 -22.03 21.10
N GLU A 694 4.30 -23.15 21.21
CA GLU A 694 5.77 -23.17 21.04
C GLU A 694 6.17 -22.73 19.60
N THR A 695 5.35 -23.07 18.60
CA THR A 695 5.53 -22.63 17.21
C THR A 695 5.28 -21.12 17.09
N LEU A 696 4.13 -20.63 17.55
CA LEU A 696 3.80 -19.19 17.54
C LEU A 696 4.85 -18.33 18.26
N MET A 697 5.38 -18.80 19.41
CA MET A 697 6.47 -18.12 20.12
C MET A 697 7.76 -18.06 19.29
N THR A 698 8.04 -19.10 18.49
CA THR A 698 9.23 -19.14 17.64
C THR A 698 9.08 -18.19 16.45
N GLU A 699 7.90 -18.18 15.84
CA GLU A 699 7.54 -17.29 14.72
C GLU A 699 7.57 -15.83 15.17
N LEU A 700 6.95 -15.49 16.30
CA LEU A 700 6.99 -14.14 16.86
C LEU A 700 8.43 -13.65 17.10
N LYS A 701 9.31 -14.49 17.66
CA LYS A 701 10.72 -14.13 17.85
C LYS A 701 11.44 -13.87 16.53
N ALA A 702 11.23 -14.72 15.54
CA ALA A 702 11.83 -14.57 14.22
C ALA A 702 11.34 -13.29 13.54
N GLU A 703 10.04 -13.01 13.59
CA GLU A 703 9.44 -11.78 13.06
C GLU A 703 10.05 -10.54 13.71
N LYS A 704 10.07 -10.46 15.05
CA LYS A 704 10.64 -9.31 15.76
C LYS A 704 12.11 -9.12 15.43
N LYS A 705 12.90 -10.22 15.42
CA LYS A 705 14.33 -10.16 15.08
C LYS A 705 14.56 -9.65 13.64
N ASN A 706 13.79 -10.14 12.68
CA ASN A 706 13.93 -9.74 11.28
C ASN A 706 13.49 -8.27 11.03
N SER A 707 12.53 -7.77 11.82
CA SER A 707 11.97 -6.42 11.65
C SER A 707 12.61 -5.34 12.54
N ILE A 708 13.54 -5.69 13.42
CA ILE A 708 14.15 -4.75 14.38
C ILE A 708 14.74 -3.52 13.67
N ILE A 709 15.53 -3.73 12.61
CA ILE A 709 16.24 -2.65 11.92
C ILE A 709 15.27 -1.80 11.10
N SER A 710 14.34 -2.42 10.38
CA SER A 710 13.34 -1.69 9.57
C SER A 710 12.39 -0.85 10.44
N ASN A 711 12.10 -1.29 11.66
CA ASN A 711 11.22 -0.58 12.61
C ASN A 711 11.97 0.37 13.56
N GLY A 712 13.25 0.65 13.32
CA GLY A 712 14.09 1.48 14.19
C GLY A 712 13.53 2.88 14.45
N ARG A 713 12.85 3.48 13.45
CA ARG A 713 12.17 4.77 13.61
C ARG A 713 11.04 4.69 14.65
N ASP A 714 10.22 3.67 14.59
CA ASP A 714 9.11 3.46 15.52
C ASP A 714 9.61 3.21 16.96
N TYR A 715 10.65 2.41 17.11
CA TYR A 715 11.29 2.18 18.42
C TYR A 715 11.89 3.47 19.02
N THR A 716 12.53 4.34 18.23
CA THR A 716 13.04 5.61 18.74
C THR A 716 11.93 6.53 19.21
N GLN A 717 10.81 6.60 18.48
CA GLN A 717 9.66 7.43 18.85
C GLN A 717 9.02 6.94 20.15
N LYS A 718 8.65 5.65 20.23
CA LYS A 718 8.05 5.08 21.43
C LYS A 718 8.95 5.25 22.64
N ARG A 719 10.24 5.00 22.48
CA ARG A 719 11.21 5.13 23.55
C ARG A 719 11.37 6.58 24.05
N ALA A 720 11.46 7.56 23.15
CA ALA A 720 11.56 8.97 23.52
C ALA A 720 10.30 9.50 24.20
N ARG A 721 9.14 8.89 23.93
CA ARG A 721 7.84 9.27 24.46
C ARG A 721 7.47 8.57 25.78
N ALA A 722 8.11 7.48 26.14
CA ALA A 722 7.71 6.57 27.22
C ALA A 722 7.58 7.21 28.62
N GLY A 723 8.28 8.31 28.87
CA GLY A 723 8.23 9.03 30.15
C GLY A 723 7.19 10.16 30.24
N TRP A 724 6.37 10.39 29.20
CA TRP A 724 5.50 11.57 29.13
C TRP A 724 4.14 11.40 29.82
N ASN A 725 3.48 10.25 29.60
CA ASN A 725 2.22 9.91 30.26
C ASN A 725 1.99 8.39 30.25
N GLU A 726 0.93 7.97 30.91
CA GLU A 726 0.61 6.56 31.12
C GLU A 726 0.29 5.82 29.82
N ASN A 727 -0.40 6.44 28.85
CA ASN A 727 -0.71 5.82 27.56
C ASN A 727 0.56 5.57 26.74
N LEU A 728 1.48 6.53 26.73
CA LEU A 728 2.76 6.42 26.02
C LEU A 728 3.71 5.42 26.70
N ALA A 729 3.65 5.33 28.05
CA ALA A 729 4.32 4.29 28.82
C ALA A 729 3.80 2.90 28.48
N LEU A 730 2.48 2.74 28.40
CA LEU A 730 1.83 1.50 27.98
C LEU A 730 2.22 1.12 26.54
N ASN A 731 2.30 2.07 25.63
CA ASN A 731 2.76 1.85 24.24
C ASN A 731 4.20 1.32 24.19
N GLU A 732 5.10 1.85 25.02
CA GLU A 732 6.48 1.32 25.13
C GLU A 732 6.50 -0.13 25.67
N ILE A 733 5.67 -0.44 26.66
CA ILE A 733 5.55 -1.80 27.24
C ILE A 733 5.03 -2.80 26.20
N MET A 734 4.02 -2.42 25.43
CA MET A 734 3.34 -3.32 24.50
C MET A 734 4.02 -3.43 23.13
N TRP A 735 4.62 -2.36 22.63
CA TRP A 735 5.13 -2.30 21.23
C TRP A 735 6.50 -1.64 21.07
N GLY A 736 7.14 -1.19 22.16
CA GLY A 736 8.44 -0.55 22.13
C GLY A 736 9.61 -1.50 22.39
N VAL A 737 10.73 -0.92 22.80
CA VAL A 737 11.96 -1.67 23.14
C VAL A 737 11.74 -2.62 24.32
N SER A 738 10.90 -2.23 25.27
CA SER A 738 10.55 -3.06 26.44
C SER A 738 9.85 -4.36 26.00
N GLN A 739 9.03 -4.31 24.95
CA GLN A 739 8.40 -5.49 24.36
C GLN A 739 9.43 -6.45 23.74
N LEU A 740 10.48 -5.94 23.09
CA LEU A 740 11.53 -6.79 22.53
C LEU A 740 12.21 -7.63 23.61
N HIS A 741 12.47 -7.06 24.78
CA HIS A 741 13.02 -7.80 25.94
C HIS A 741 12.07 -8.88 26.44
N THR A 742 10.78 -8.56 26.47
CA THR A 742 9.74 -9.53 26.88
C THR A 742 9.69 -10.73 25.93
N VAL A 743 9.63 -10.46 24.61
CA VAL A 743 9.57 -11.51 23.57
C VAL A 743 10.84 -12.36 23.57
N GLU A 744 12.04 -11.74 23.70
CA GLU A 744 13.29 -12.49 23.81
C GLU A 744 13.30 -13.41 25.04
N GLY A 745 12.67 -12.99 26.15
CA GLY A 745 12.51 -13.78 27.36
C GLY A 745 11.66 -15.04 27.20
N TYR A 746 10.82 -15.15 26.17
CA TYR A 746 9.96 -16.33 25.96
C TYR A 746 10.79 -17.60 25.67
N LYS A 747 10.57 -18.67 26.44
CA LYS A 747 11.24 -19.96 26.25
C LYS A 747 10.22 -21.06 26.01
N LYS A 748 10.50 -21.98 25.09
CA LYS A 748 9.59 -23.10 24.74
C LYS A 748 9.08 -23.85 25.95
N HIS A 749 9.92 -24.07 26.97
CA HIS A 749 9.50 -24.79 28.21
C HIS A 749 8.48 -24.00 29.06
N ASP A 750 8.34 -22.66 28.83
CA ASP A 750 7.36 -21.83 29.53
C ASP A 750 5.96 -21.87 28.88
N ALA A 751 5.79 -22.47 27.69
CA ALA A 751 4.53 -22.47 26.96
C ALA A 751 3.32 -22.93 27.80
N LYS A 752 3.49 -23.98 28.62
CA LYS A 752 2.40 -24.42 29.52
C LYS A 752 2.04 -23.37 30.59
N LYS A 753 3.02 -22.61 31.09
CA LYS A 753 2.79 -21.52 32.04
C LYS A 753 2.09 -20.36 31.34
N MET A 754 2.51 -20.04 30.11
CA MET A 754 1.90 -18.97 29.30
C MET A 754 0.45 -19.30 28.92
N LEU A 755 0.11 -20.53 28.53
CA LEU A 755 -1.28 -20.93 28.29
C LEU A 755 -2.16 -20.71 29.52
N LYS A 756 -1.68 -21.06 30.72
CA LYS A 756 -2.41 -20.79 31.98
C LYS A 756 -2.58 -19.29 32.23
N MET A 757 -1.55 -18.50 31.94
CA MET A 757 -1.58 -17.05 32.06
C MET A 757 -2.61 -16.47 31.07
N PHE A 758 -2.58 -16.85 29.80
CA PHE A 758 -3.53 -16.41 28.81
C PHE A 758 -4.97 -16.81 29.13
N SER A 759 -5.19 -18.05 29.65
CA SER A 759 -6.50 -18.46 30.14
C SER A 759 -7.00 -17.58 31.30
N TYR A 760 -6.10 -17.17 32.21
CA TYR A 760 -6.45 -16.23 33.28
C TYR A 760 -6.78 -14.85 32.73
N MET A 761 -5.92 -14.29 31.88
CA MET A 761 -6.13 -13.00 31.25
C MET A 761 -7.46 -12.96 30.51
N TYR A 762 -7.75 -13.99 29.71
CA TYR A 762 -9.00 -14.13 28.98
C TYR A 762 -10.24 -14.05 29.86
N LYS A 763 -10.24 -14.85 30.94
CA LYS A 763 -11.34 -14.87 31.89
C LYS A 763 -11.56 -13.54 32.62
N GLU A 764 -10.49 -12.83 32.97
CA GLU A 764 -10.60 -11.53 33.63
C GLU A 764 -11.06 -10.45 32.66
N CYS A 765 -10.61 -10.48 31.39
CA CYS A 765 -11.12 -9.57 30.33
C CYS A 765 -12.62 -9.79 30.08
N LEU A 766 -13.07 -11.04 29.93
CA LEU A 766 -14.51 -11.36 29.76
C LEU A 766 -15.36 -10.87 30.95
N LYS A 767 -14.89 -11.06 32.19
CA LYS A 767 -15.58 -10.58 33.40
C LYS A 767 -15.67 -9.06 33.51
N ALA A 768 -14.74 -8.33 32.86
CA ALA A 768 -14.73 -6.88 32.87
C ALA A 768 -15.86 -6.27 32.04
N GLY A 769 -16.58 -7.09 31.29
CA GLY A 769 -17.67 -6.71 30.38
C GLY A 769 -17.20 -6.50 28.95
N SER A 770 -18.10 -6.08 28.09
CA SER A 770 -17.82 -5.98 26.65
C SER A 770 -18.52 -4.82 25.96
N ILE A 771 -18.02 -4.47 24.79
CA ILE A 771 -18.69 -3.60 23.81
C ILE A 771 -18.68 -4.29 22.45
N ILE A 772 -19.63 -3.91 21.60
CA ILE A 772 -19.72 -4.36 20.22
C ILE A 772 -19.67 -3.15 19.29
N HIS A 773 -18.89 -3.25 18.24
CA HIS A 773 -18.93 -2.28 17.13
C HIS A 773 -19.24 -3.02 15.84
N ILE A 774 -20.06 -2.40 14.97
CA ILE A 774 -20.40 -2.92 13.65
C ILE A 774 -20.18 -1.84 12.60
N THR A 775 -19.44 -2.21 11.56
CA THR A 775 -19.40 -1.42 10.31
C THR A 775 -20.09 -2.21 9.20
N SER A 776 -21.12 -1.64 8.58
CA SER A 776 -21.88 -2.32 7.51
C SER A 776 -22.76 -1.33 6.72
N ASP A 777 -23.22 -1.76 5.55
CA ASP A 777 -24.20 -1.00 4.77
C ASP A 777 -25.61 -1.11 5.37
N SER A 778 -26.53 -0.21 4.93
CA SER A 778 -27.86 -0.08 5.50
C SER A 778 -28.72 -1.34 5.34
N ASP A 779 -28.57 -2.08 4.24
CA ASP A 779 -29.37 -3.27 3.98
C ASP A 779 -28.88 -4.46 4.80
N SER A 780 -27.56 -4.56 4.98
CA SER A 780 -26.92 -5.52 5.88
C SER A 780 -27.30 -5.26 7.33
N LEU A 781 -27.32 -3.99 7.79
CA LEU A 781 -27.71 -3.63 9.15
C LEU A 781 -29.14 -4.05 9.49
N LYS A 782 -30.10 -3.96 8.52
CA LYS A 782 -31.50 -4.43 8.72
C LYS A 782 -31.57 -5.91 9.05
N LYS A 783 -30.67 -6.73 8.47
CA LYS A 783 -30.56 -8.18 8.70
C LYS A 783 -29.82 -8.50 9.99
N LEU A 784 -28.76 -7.73 10.31
CA LEU A 784 -27.90 -7.96 11.47
C LEU A 784 -28.57 -7.60 12.79
N LYS A 785 -29.23 -6.43 12.88
CA LYS A 785 -29.79 -5.93 14.14
C LYS A 785 -30.67 -6.94 14.90
N PRO A 786 -31.58 -7.69 14.25
CA PRO A 786 -32.37 -8.70 14.93
C PRO A 786 -31.57 -9.85 15.58
N LEU A 787 -30.36 -10.13 15.06
CA LEU A 787 -29.52 -11.24 15.51
C LEU A 787 -28.62 -10.86 16.72
N LEU A 788 -28.37 -9.56 16.94
CA LEU A 788 -27.33 -9.11 17.86
C LEU A 788 -27.62 -9.41 19.33
N SER A 789 -28.89 -9.29 19.78
CA SER A 789 -29.24 -9.61 21.17
C SER A 789 -29.10 -11.12 21.45
N ASP A 790 -29.45 -11.96 20.49
CA ASP A 790 -29.27 -13.42 20.59
C ASP A 790 -27.77 -13.77 20.61
N PHE A 791 -27.00 -13.15 19.71
CA PHE A 791 -25.54 -13.26 19.71
C PHE A 791 -24.91 -12.85 21.04
N ALA A 792 -25.28 -11.70 21.60
CA ALA A 792 -24.74 -11.24 22.88
C ALA A 792 -25.02 -12.22 24.03
N LYS A 793 -26.22 -12.83 24.04
CA LYS A 793 -26.56 -13.88 25.02
C LYS A 793 -25.77 -15.17 24.80
N LYS A 794 -25.66 -15.65 23.55
CA LYS A 794 -24.88 -16.85 23.19
C LYS A 794 -23.38 -16.65 23.51
N ALA A 795 -22.84 -15.48 23.24
CA ALA A 795 -21.46 -15.11 23.54
C ALA A 795 -21.19 -14.77 25.01
N GLN A 796 -22.23 -14.84 25.87
CA GLN A 796 -22.18 -14.54 27.31
C GLN A 796 -21.64 -13.14 27.62
N LEU A 797 -21.95 -12.17 26.75
CA LEU A 797 -21.51 -10.79 26.94
C LEU A 797 -22.25 -10.13 28.09
N THR A 798 -21.54 -9.34 28.90
CA THR A 798 -22.06 -8.68 30.09
C THR A 798 -21.72 -7.19 30.09
N LYS A 799 -22.42 -6.40 30.91
CA LYS A 799 -22.17 -4.97 31.07
C LYS A 799 -20.74 -4.68 31.51
N LEU A 800 -20.25 -3.52 31.14
CA LEU A 800 -18.94 -3.03 31.53
C LEU A 800 -18.87 -2.74 33.04
N LEU A 801 -17.87 -3.29 33.69
CA LEU A 801 -17.47 -2.91 35.04
C LEU A 801 -16.67 -1.61 35.03
N PRO A 802 -16.61 -0.83 36.14
CA PRO A 802 -15.73 0.33 36.23
C PRO A 802 -14.28 0.00 35.87
N GLY A 803 -13.65 0.88 35.06
CA GLY A 803 -12.26 0.71 34.61
C GLY A 803 -11.25 1.05 35.71
N HIS A 804 -10.00 0.61 35.51
CA HIS A 804 -8.83 1.04 36.25
C HIS A 804 -7.92 1.85 35.30
N HIS A 805 -7.39 2.98 35.79
CA HIS A 805 -6.38 3.74 35.05
C HIS A 805 -5.03 3.48 35.69
N TYR A 806 -4.14 2.83 34.96
CA TYR A 806 -2.79 2.57 35.44
C TYR A 806 -2.06 3.88 35.68
N THR A 807 -1.37 3.96 36.78
CA THR A 807 -0.48 5.07 37.13
C THR A 807 0.93 4.81 36.57
N MET A 808 1.71 5.86 36.40
CA MET A 808 3.11 5.72 35.98
C MET A 808 3.92 4.83 36.94
N ASP A 809 3.61 4.86 38.27
CA ASP A 809 4.28 4.00 39.26
C ASP A 809 3.98 2.52 39.04
N GLU A 810 2.77 2.16 38.59
CA GLU A 810 2.40 0.79 38.23
C GLU A 810 3.06 0.32 36.93
N LEU A 811 3.28 1.23 35.96
CA LEU A 811 3.81 0.89 34.62
C LEU A 811 5.33 0.88 34.56
N SER A 812 5.99 1.79 35.28
CA SER A 812 7.45 1.99 35.22
C SER A 812 8.30 0.74 35.49
N PRO A 813 7.89 -0.24 36.34
CA PRO A 813 8.67 -1.45 36.53
C PRO A 813 8.80 -2.33 35.26
N TYR A 814 7.92 -2.17 34.30
CA TYR A 814 7.87 -2.95 33.05
C TYR A 814 8.49 -2.21 31.85
N ILE A 815 8.99 -0.99 32.05
CA ILE A 815 9.75 -0.23 31.07
C ILE A 815 11.25 -0.43 31.33
N SER A 816 11.96 -0.98 30.36
CA SER A 816 13.41 -1.17 30.45
C SER A 816 14.12 0.16 30.67
N ASP A 817 14.94 0.28 31.73
CA ASP A 817 15.70 1.49 32.07
C ASP A 817 14.83 2.76 32.12
N PHE A 818 13.69 2.70 32.85
CA PHE A 818 12.70 3.80 32.88
C PHE A 818 13.28 5.14 33.36
N GLU A 819 14.25 5.14 34.27
CA GLU A 819 14.89 6.38 34.70
C GLU A 819 15.55 7.17 33.55
N ALA A 820 16.00 6.46 32.51
CA ALA A 820 16.52 7.11 31.32
C ALA A 820 15.45 7.85 30.50
N CYS A 821 14.16 7.49 30.64
CA CYS A 821 13.06 8.16 29.96
C CYS A 821 12.71 9.53 30.57
N LYS A 822 13.15 9.80 31.78
CA LYS A 822 12.93 11.06 32.51
C LYS A 822 14.01 12.11 32.24
N ASP A 823 15.10 11.73 31.61
CA ASP A 823 16.29 12.54 31.37
C ASP A 823 16.26 13.11 29.93
N ASP A 824 16.63 14.36 29.76
CA ASP A 824 16.81 15.00 28.45
C ASP A 824 18.05 14.54 27.70
N LYS A 825 18.81 13.59 28.23
CA LYS A 825 19.94 12.96 27.55
C LYS A 825 19.47 12.02 26.44
N ILE A 826 20.34 11.81 25.46
CA ILE A 826 20.07 10.89 24.37
C ILE A 826 20.04 9.44 24.91
N GLN A 827 18.98 8.73 24.61
CA GLN A 827 18.86 7.29 24.84
C GLN A 827 19.38 6.54 23.61
N PHE A 828 20.50 5.83 23.74
CA PHE A 828 21.13 5.09 22.65
C PHE A 828 20.61 3.65 22.60
N LEU A 829 19.88 3.32 21.55
CA LEU A 829 19.42 1.99 21.20
C LEU A 829 20.46 1.35 20.27
N ASN A 830 21.36 0.54 20.85
CA ASN A 830 22.52 0.03 20.13
C ASN A 830 22.16 -1.21 19.29
N VAL A 831 22.35 -1.10 17.97
CA VAL A 831 22.14 -2.18 16.99
C VAL A 831 23.27 -2.21 15.96
N PRO A 832 23.59 -3.37 15.37
CA PRO A 832 24.50 -3.41 14.22
C PRO A 832 23.84 -2.75 13.00
N GLY A 833 24.59 -1.93 12.28
CA GLY A 833 24.11 -1.29 11.04
C GLY A 833 24.97 -0.10 10.63
N GLN A 834 24.87 0.31 9.38
CA GLN A 834 25.59 1.46 8.83
C GLN A 834 24.76 2.75 8.92
N THR A 835 23.44 2.63 8.98
CA THR A 835 22.49 3.75 9.10
C THR A 835 21.68 3.60 10.40
N GLY A 836 21.13 4.71 10.87
CA GLY A 836 20.35 4.77 12.09
C GLY A 836 19.05 5.58 11.95
N TYR A 837 18.45 5.84 13.10
CA TYR A 837 17.24 6.64 13.23
C TYR A 837 17.38 7.53 14.46
N ALA A 838 16.83 8.73 14.39
CA ALA A 838 16.76 9.64 15.53
C ALA A 838 15.33 10.11 15.76
N SER A 839 14.97 10.38 17.02
CA SER A 839 13.75 11.08 17.36
C SER A 839 14.03 12.09 18.47
N ALA A 840 13.44 13.28 18.33
CA ALA A 840 13.43 14.33 19.35
C ALA A 840 11.99 14.80 19.57
N ILE A 841 11.57 14.83 20.81
CA ILE A 841 10.19 15.12 21.21
C ILE A 841 10.18 16.35 22.11
N ILE A 842 9.36 17.34 21.77
CA ILE A 842 9.15 18.57 22.57
C ILE A 842 7.66 18.79 22.81
N PRO A 843 7.26 19.59 23.84
CA PRO A 843 5.86 19.92 24.10
C PRO A 843 5.22 20.71 22.95
N SER A 844 3.92 20.48 22.70
CA SER A 844 3.08 21.26 21.78
C SER A 844 1.84 21.84 22.48
N SER A 845 1.07 22.62 21.72
CA SER A 845 -0.21 23.19 22.17
C SER A 845 -1.32 22.13 22.30
N SER A 846 -2.39 22.49 23.03
CA SER A 846 -3.54 21.61 23.27
C SER A 846 -4.37 21.38 22.00
N TYR A 847 -4.98 20.19 21.92
CA TYR A 847 -5.87 19.77 20.84
C TYR A 847 -7.05 20.74 20.64
N LEU A 848 -7.54 20.86 19.41
CA LEU A 848 -8.62 21.75 18.97
C LEU A 848 -8.33 23.27 19.09
N THR A 849 -7.11 23.67 19.35
CA THR A 849 -6.72 25.10 19.37
C THR A 849 -6.19 25.55 18.00
N LYS A 850 -6.28 26.85 17.71
CA LYS A 850 -5.67 27.45 16.52
C LYS A 850 -4.14 27.37 16.57
N GLU A 851 -3.58 27.46 17.77
CA GLU A 851 -2.15 27.30 18.02
C GLU A 851 -1.65 25.92 17.56
N ALA A 852 -2.39 24.85 17.88
CA ALA A 852 -2.03 23.50 17.42
C ALA A 852 -2.11 23.38 15.89
N SER A 853 -3.06 24.06 15.24
CA SER A 853 -3.16 24.10 13.77
C SER A 853 -1.97 24.86 13.17
N ALA A 854 -1.57 25.99 13.73
CA ALA A 854 -0.39 26.75 13.30
C ALA A 854 0.90 25.96 13.50
N GLU A 855 1.02 25.21 14.59
CA GLU A 855 2.13 24.29 14.86
C GLU A 855 2.22 23.15 13.84
N ASN A 856 1.08 22.61 13.39
CA ASN A 856 1.06 21.61 12.29
C ASN A 856 1.57 22.22 10.98
N VAL A 857 1.14 23.46 10.65
CA VAL A 857 1.62 24.17 9.46
C VAL A 857 3.13 24.41 9.55
N PHE A 858 3.63 24.93 10.68
CA PHE A 858 5.05 25.14 10.87
C PHE A 858 5.86 23.83 10.78
N ALA A 859 5.41 22.76 11.41
CA ALA A 859 6.08 21.46 11.38
C ALA A 859 6.18 20.89 9.96
N ALA A 860 5.12 21.01 9.17
CA ALA A 860 5.10 20.56 7.77
C ALA A 860 6.05 21.42 6.91
N TRP A 861 6.01 22.74 7.07
CA TRP A 861 6.93 23.64 6.38
C TRP A 861 8.40 23.37 6.76
N LEU A 862 8.69 23.21 8.05
CA LEU A 862 10.03 22.88 8.56
C LEU A 862 10.55 21.56 7.96
N SER A 863 9.70 20.55 7.83
CA SER A 863 10.04 19.25 7.24
C SER A 863 10.48 19.40 5.78
N ASN A 864 9.64 20.07 4.97
CA ASN A 864 9.80 20.12 3.53
C ASN A 864 10.89 21.08 3.04
N HIS A 865 11.24 22.10 3.84
CA HIS A 865 12.24 23.08 3.49
C HIS A 865 13.57 22.83 4.24
N THR A 866 13.58 23.08 5.55
CA THR A 866 14.83 23.10 6.32
C THR A 866 15.39 21.72 6.62
N LEU A 867 14.54 20.77 7.08
CA LEU A 867 15.03 19.44 7.45
C LEU A 867 15.38 18.62 6.22
N TRP A 868 14.59 18.78 5.14
CA TRP A 868 14.90 18.13 3.87
C TRP A 868 16.28 18.58 3.35
N ASP A 869 16.55 19.86 3.29
CA ASP A 869 17.82 20.37 2.78
C ASP A 869 19.00 20.01 3.69
N LYS A 870 18.89 20.29 5.00
CA LYS A 870 20.04 20.14 5.92
C LYS A 870 20.33 18.69 6.31
N ILE A 871 19.28 17.86 6.49
CA ILE A 871 19.42 16.48 7.00
C ILE A 871 19.43 15.46 5.86
N ARG A 872 18.55 15.62 4.85
CA ARG A 872 18.53 14.71 3.71
C ARG A 872 19.59 15.10 2.68
N THR A 873 19.44 16.26 2.05
CA THR A 873 20.29 16.64 0.90
C THR A 873 21.75 16.80 1.30
N THR A 874 22.01 17.54 2.39
CA THR A 874 23.38 17.78 2.87
C THR A 874 23.87 16.70 3.83
N GLY A 875 22.99 16.19 4.70
CA GLY A 875 23.34 15.23 5.74
C GLY A 875 23.34 13.77 5.29
N GLY A 876 22.76 13.44 4.15
CA GLY A 876 22.74 12.11 3.55
C GLY A 876 21.74 11.14 4.17
N ALA A 877 20.81 11.58 5.00
CA ALA A 877 19.71 10.77 5.48
C ALA A 877 18.71 10.50 4.34
N TYR A 878 18.05 9.33 4.36
CA TYR A 878 17.00 9.04 3.37
C TYR A 878 15.76 9.92 3.57
N GLY A 879 15.44 10.30 4.83
CA GLY A 879 14.34 11.19 5.15
C GLY A 879 14.48 11.84 6.52
N ALA A 880 13.87 13.02 6.66
CA ALA A 880 13.69 13.73 7.91
C ALA A 880 12.31 14.36 7.92
N SER A 881 11.60 14.32 9.05
CA SER A 881 10.25 14.86 9.18
C SER A 881 9.98 15.40 10.59
N CYS A 882 9.08 16.36 10.64
CA CYS A 882 8.54 16.94 11.86
C CYS A 882 7.01 16.99 11.75
N TRP A 883 6.30 16.56 12.80
CA TRP A 883 4.83 16.64 12.87
C TRP A 883 4.36 16.83 14.30
N VAL A 884 3.09 17.17 14.47
CA VAL A 884 2.50 17.41 15.78
C VAL A 884 1.48 16.33 16.11
N ASP A 885 1.70 15.64 17.23
CA ASP A 885 0.69 14.82 17.91
C ASP A 885 -0.02 15.68 18.96
N SER A 886 -1.03 16.42 18.52
CA SER A 886 -1.74 17.35 19.40
C SER A 886 -2.64 16.66 20.44
N ILE A 887 -2.98 15.35 20.25
CA ILE A 887 -3.68 14.56 21.26
C ILE A 887 -2.77 14.36 22.47
N GLU A 888 -1.53 13.96 22.25
CA GLU A 888 -0.51 13.74 23.29
C GLU A 888 0.30 15.01 23.61
N LYS A 889 -0.01 16.15 22.97
CA LYS A 889 0.66 17.45 23.10
C LYS A 889 2.16 17.39 22.85
N GLN A 890 2.55 16.82 21.74
CA GLN A 890 3.95 16.62 21.38
C GLN A 890 4.24 17.04 19.94
N VAL A 891 5.41 17.67 19.75
CA VAL A 891 6.04 17.78 18.44
C VAL A 891 7.08 16.68 18.32
N ILE A 892 7.05 15.96 17.22
CA ILE A 892 7.90 14.80 16.96
C ILE A 892 8.75 15.10 15.75
N MET A 893 10.06 15.25 15.93
CA MET A 893 11.05 15.20 14.86
C MET A 893 11.61 13.79 14.76
N THR A 894 11.77 13.28 13.55
CA THR A 894 12.39 11.96 13.32
C THR A 894 13.19 11.92 12.04
N THR A 895 14.20 11.01 11.98
CA THR A 895 14.98 10.72 10.78
C THR A 895 14.79 9.26 10.35
N TYR A 896 15.09 8.96 9.09
CA TYR A 896 14.96 7.64 8.50
C TYR A 896 16.20 7.27 7.69
N ARG A 897 16.83 6.12 8.03
CA ARG A 897 18.09 5.63 7.43
C ARG A 897 19.16 6.73 7.40
N ASP A 898 19.45 7.28 8.57
CA ASP A 898 20.32 8.41 8.80
C ASP A 898 21.75 7.95 9.12
N PRO A 899 22.76 8.36 8.36
CA PRO A 899 24.15 8.02 8.66
C PRO A 899 24.69 8.75 9.90
N THR A 900 24.09 9.89 10.30
CA THR A 900 24.57 10.74 11.40
C THR A 900 23.44 11.17 12.36
N PRO A 901 22.66 10.23 12.94
CA PRO A 901 21.41 10.54 13.64
C PRO A 901 21.57 11.47 14.85
N VAL A 902 22.69 11.45 15.55
CA VAL A 902 22.98 12.39 16.65
C VAL A 902 23.13 13.82 16.12
N LYS A 903 23.85 13.98 15.01
CA LYS A 903 24.04 15.29 14.38
C LYS A 903 22.73 15.86 13.85
N SER A 904 21.84 15.01 13.36
CA SER A 904 20.53 15.43 12.87
C SER A 904 19.64 16.03 13.97
N ILE A 905 19.72 15.51 15.21
CA ILE A 905 19.06 16.14 16.36
C ILE A 905 19.64 17.54 16.63
N GLU A 906 20.96 17.70 16.57
CA GLU A 906 21.64 19.00 16.74
C GLU A 906 21.22 19.99 15.64
N VAL A 907 21.17 19.52 14.37
CA VAL A 907 20.70 20.33 13.23
C VAL A 907 19.26 20.78 13.43
N TYR A 908 18.36 19.91 13.89
CA TYR A 908 16.97 20.27 14.19
C TYR A 908 16.88 21.39 15.22
N LEU A 909 17.53 21.21 16.37
CA LEU A 909 17.50 22.20 17.46
C LEU A 909 18.15 23.54 17.06
N GLN A 910 19.23 23.49 16.28
CA GLN A 910 19.88 24.69 15.75
C GLN A 910 19.00 25.39 14.71
N SER A 911 18.29 24.64 13.86
CA SER A 911 17.38 25.21 12.87
C SER A 911 16.21 25.95 13.51
N LEU A 912 15.63 25.43 14.60
CA LEU A 912 14.59 26.16 15.35
C LEU A 912 15.09 27.50 15.82
N LYS A 913 16.34 27.58 16.36
CA LYS A 913 16.96 28.82 16.81
C LYS A 913 17.16 29.83 15.68
N GLU A 914 17.62 29.36 14.51
CA GLU A 914 17.89 30.22 13.35
C GLU A 914 16.60 30.77 12.75
N LEU A 915 15.54 29.95 12.70
CA LEU A 915 14.25 30.31 12.10
C LEU A 915 13.43 31.31 12.90
N CYS A 916 13.55 31.35 14.26
CA CYS A 916 12.87 32.35 15.10
C CYS A 916 13.18 33.83 14.72
N SER A 917 14.19 34.11 13.89
CA SER A 917 14.56 35.42 13.41
C SER A 917 14.30 35.63 11.91
N THR A 918 13.68 34.65 11.24
CA THR A 918 13.50 34.62 9.78
C THR A 918 12.01 34.58 9.43
N PRO A 919 11.45 35.62 8.78
CA PRO A 919 10.07 35.62 8.32
C PRO A 919 9.80 34.49 7.31
N ILE A 920 8.68 33.83 7.46
CA ILE A 920 8.24 32.79 6.48
C ILE A 920 7.36 33.49 5.43
N PRO A 921 7.65 33.36 4.13
CA PRO A 921 6.86 34.00 3.08
C PRO A 921 5.39 33.54 3.12
N LYS A 922 4.47 34.49 2.95
CA LYS A 922 3.02 34.24 2.95
C LYS A 922 2.61 33.13 1.99
N GLU A 923 3.16 33.14 0.80
CA GLU A 923 2.88 32.14 -0.23
C GLU A 923 3.25 30.73 0.22
N GLU A 924 4.35 30.58 0.95
CA GLU A 924 4.77 29.27 1.50
C GLU A 924 3.84 28.80 2.63
N VAL A 925 3.37 29.72 3.45
CA VAL A 925 2.37 29.42 4.48
C VAL A 925 1.06 28.96 3.84
N GLU A 926 0.55 29.67 2.82
CA GLU A 926 -0.67 29.31 2.10
C GLU A 926 -0.54 27.95 1.40
N LYS A 927 0.56 27.65 0.70
CA LYS A 927 0.84 26.33 0.12
C LYS A 927 0.85 25.23 1.18
N THR A 928 1.45 25.49 2.33
CA THR A 928 1.53 24.50 3.43
C THR A 928 0.15 24.27 4.07
N ILE A 929 -0.69 25.29 4.21
CA ILE A 929 -2.08 25.15 4.67
C ILE A 929 -2.85 24.24 3.71
N VAL A 930 -2.73 24.47 2.40
CA VAL A 930 -3.37 23.63 1.37
C VAL A 930 -2.91 22.17 1.48
N SER A 931 -1.61 21.92 1.61
CA SER A 931 -1.06 20.57 1.79
C SER A 931 -1.60 19.89 3.06
N ASN A 932 -1.66 20.61 4.20
CA ASN A 932 -2.23 20.09 5.45
C ASN A 932 -3.73 19.80 5.33
N TYR A 933 -4.47 20.64 4.60
CA TYR A 933 -5.87 20.37 4.29
C TYR A 933 -6.02 19.06 3.49
N GLY A 934 -5.17 18.81 2.50
CA GLY A 934 -5.13 17.56 1.76
C GLY A 934 -5.07 16.33 2.68
N ASN A 935 -4.18 16.35 3.68
CA ASN A 935 -4.07 15.27 4.67
C ASN A 935 -5.37 15.06 5.49
N ALA A 936 -6.14 16.14 5.70
CA ALA A 936 -7.40 16.04 6.43
C ALA A 936 -8.53 15.40 5.63
N ILE A 937 -8.49 15.48 4.30
CA ILE A 937 -9.57 14.99 3.42
C ILE A 937 -9.25 13.67 2.72
N VAL A 938 -8.10 13.03 3.01
CA VAL A 938 -7.73 11.73 2.42
C VAL A 938 -8.83 10.70 2.65
N PRO A 939 -9.39 10.11 1.60
CA PRO A 939 -10.39 9.07 1.71
C PRO A 939 -9.88 7.83 2.46
N ALA A 940 -10.78 7.13 3.13
CA ALA A 940 -10.51 5.87 3.79
C ALA A 940 -11.47 4.78 3.29
N SER A 941 -11.09 3.51 3.44
CA SER A 941 -11.99 2.41 3.12
C SER A 941 -13.24 2.44 4.03
N PRO A 942 -14.37 1.86 3.61
CA PRO A 942 -15.56 1.78 4.46
C PRO A 942 -15.28 1.21 5.85
N LYS A 943 -14.47 0.14 5.92
CA LYS A 943 -13.99 -0.44 7.18
C LYS A 943 -13.26 0.58 8.05
N ASP A 944 -12.27 1.28 7.46
CA ASP A 944 -11.43 2.22 8.20
C ASP A 944 -12.20 3.49 8.62
N ARG A 945 -13.17 3.93 7.82
CA ARG A 945 -14.08 5.03 8.18
C ARG A 945 -14.87 4.70 9.44
N GLY A 946 -15.52 3.53 9.46
CA GLY A 946 -16.23 3.04 10.62
C GLY A 946 -15.35 2.88 11.85
N ALA A 947 -14.20 2.25 11.69
CA ALA A 947 -13.24 2.04 12.78
C ALA A 947 -12.74 3.36 13.39
N ARG A 948 -12.33 4.33 12.55
CA ARG A 948 -11.87 5.66 13.04
C ARG A 948 -12.97 6.43 13.77
N SER A 949 -14.22 6.35 13.29
CA SER A 949 -15.34 7.00 13.94
C SER A 949 -15.65 6.38 15.30
N PHE A 950 -15.66 5.06 15.38
CA PHE A 950 -15.82 4.30 16.61
C PHE A 950 -14.70 4.59 17.64
N GLU A 951 -13.46 4.50 17.22
CA GLU A 951 -12.31 4.79 18.10
C GLU A 951 -12.36 6.23 18.64
N GLY A 952 -12.75 7.19 17.80
CA GLY A 952 -12.95 8.57 18.23
C GLY A 952 -13.96 8.68 19.38
N MET A 953 -15.06 7.91 19.34
CA MET A 953 -16.03 7.87 20.45
C MET A 953 -15.45 7.27 21.74
N LEU A 954 -14.62 6.21 21.61
CA LEU A 954 -13.97 5.57 22.77
C LEU A 954 -13.04 6.50 23.54
N TYR A 955 -12.46 7.49 22.85
CA TYR A 955 -11.49 8.41 23.47
C TYR A 955 -11.96 9.88 23.52
N GLY A 956 -13.28 10.11 23.51
CA GLY A 956 -13.84 11.46 23.63
C GLY A 956 -13.45 12.40 22.48
N ASN A 957 -13.06 11.85 21.33
CA ASN A 957 -12.62 12.58 20.14
C ASN A 957 -13.42 12.17 18.90
N PRO A 958 -14.76 12.37 18.89
CA PRO A 958 -15.60 12.00 17.75
C PRO A 958 -15.17 12.75 16.48
N GLN A 959 -15.37 12.10 15.33
CA GLN A 959 -14.89 12.61 14.04
C GLN A 959 -15.37 14.03 13.68
N ARG A 960 -16.51 14.49 14.24
CA ARG A 960 -16.96 15.88 14.05
C ARG A 960 -15.94 16.94 14.51
N PHE A 961 -15.03 16.63 15.45
CA PHE A 961 -13.96 17.54 15.85
C PHE A 961 -12.89 17.74 14.76
N LYS A 962 -12.87 16.86 13.76
CA LYS A 962 -12.06 17.06 12.56
C LYS A 962 -12.46 18.33 11.79
N GLN A 963 -13.78 18.64 11.75
CA GLN A 963 -14.26 19.90 11.16
C GLN A 963 -13.68 21.13 11.89
N VAL A 964 -13.67 21.12 13.21
CA VAL A 964 -13.09 22.22 14.03
C VAL A 964 -11.61 22.40 13.71
N ARG A 965 -10.88 21.31 13.55
CA ARG A 965 -9.45 21.36 13.17
C ARG A 965 -9.23 21.95 11.79
N VAL A 966 -10.10 21.59 10.82
CA VAL A 966 -10.04 22.13 9.45
C VAL A 966 -10.39 23.62 9.47
N ASP A 967 -11.41 24.04 10.21
CA ASP A 967 -11.79 25.45 10.34
C ASP A 967 -10.62 26.26 10.94
N ASN A 968 -10.00 25.77 12.02
CA ASN A 968 -8.81 26.40 12.61
C ASN A 968 -7.63 26.46 11.64
N LEU A 969 -7.39 25.39 10.85
CA LEU A 969 -6.31 25.33 9.87
C LEU A 969 -6.47 26.41 8.78
N LEU A 970 -7.68 26.56 8.25
CA LEU A 970 -7.98 27.54 7.19
C LEU A 970 -7.92 29.00 7.67
N GLU A 971 -7.89 29.24 8.98
CA GLU A 971 -7.76 30.56 9.61
C GLU A 971 -6.33 30.86 10.07
N VAL A 972 -5.37 29.97 9.87
CA VAL A 972 -3.96 30.18 10.22
C VAL A 972 -3.37 31.32 9.38
N THR A 973 -2.64 32.23 10.03
CA THR A 973 -1.91 33.33 9.39
C THR A 973 -0.40 33.17 9.50
N GLU A 974 0.36 33.98 8.75
CA GLU A 974 1.82 33.99 8.82
C GLU A 974 2.30 34.28 10.26
N GLU A 975 1.67 35.25 10.96
CA GLU A 975 1.99 35.57 12.34
C GLU A 975 1.76 34.41 13.31
N ASP A 976 0.71 33.60 13.06
CA ASP A 976 0.45 32.38 13.85
C ASP A 976 1.55 31.33 13.66
N VAL A 977 2.07 31.18 12.43
CA VAL A 977 3.16 30.25 12.08
C VAL A 977 4.50 30.72 12.66
N GLU A 978 4.81 32.03 12.62
CA GLU A 978 5.98 32.59 13.27
C GLU A 978 5.95 32.36 14.79
N LYS A 979 4.81 32.58 15.42
CA LYS A 979 4.60 32.27 16.85
C LYS A 979 4.73 30.77 17.15
N ALA A 980 4.38 29.92 16.22
CA ALA A 980 4.58 28.46 16.37
C ALA A 980 6.07 28.10 16.38
N CYS A 981 6.90 28.76 15.55
CA CYS A 981 8.36 28.62 15.60
C CYS A 981 8.92 28.99 16.96
N ASP A 982 8.51 30.16 17.49
CA ASP A 982 8.94 30.62 18.80
C ASP A 982 8.55 29.62 19.91
N ARG A 983 7.32 29.11 19.87
CA ARG A 983 6.86 28.07 20.82
C ARG A 983 7.68 26.79 20.73
N PHE A 984 8.01 26.32 19.52
CA PHE A 984 8.87 25.13 19.36
C PHE A 984 10.26 25.37 19.97
N TYR A 985 10.86 26.50 19.69
CA TYR A 985 12.17 26.83 20.24
C TYR A 985 12.14 26.92 21.78
N GLU A 986 11.16 27.64 22.36
CA GLU A 986 10.99 27.73 23.81
C GLU A 986 10.72 26.35 24.45
N SER A 987 9.86 25.53 23.82
CA SER A 987 9.54 24.20 24.30
C SER A 987 10.76 23.28 24.29
N ALA A 988 11.59 23.37 23.24
CA ALA A 988 12.83 22.62 23.15
C ALA A 988 13.87 22.98 24.23
N GLN A 989 13.85 24.23 24.73
CA GLN A 989 14.70 24.68 25.85
C GLN A 989 14.17 24.20 27.22
N LYS A 990 12.86 23.94 27.32
CA LYS A 990 12.24 23.49 28.59
C LYS A 990 12.36 21.98 28.75
N HIS A 991 12.07 21.24 27.72
CA HIS A 991 12.10 19.77 27.70
C HIS A 991 12.24 19.22 26.29
N CYS A 992 13.18 18.29 26.10
CA CYS A 992 13.40 17.62 24.82
C CYS A 992 13.87 16.17 25.05
N SER A 993 12.96 15.21 24.97
CA SER A 993 13.30 13.79 25.05
C SER A 993 13.91 13.32 23.73
N LYS A 994 14.96 12.48 23.80
CA LYS A 994 15.72 12.08 22.61
C LYS A 994 16.04 10.58 22.63
N ALA A 995 15.87 9.92 21.49
CA ALA A 995 16.33 8.56 21.30
C ALA A 995 17.02 8.39 19.94
N VAL A 996 18.05 7.58 19.92
CA VAL A 996 18.85 7.27 18.71
C VAL A 996 19.02 5.76 18.61
N PHE A 997 18.61 5.20 17.48
CA PHE A 997 18.79 3.81 17.11
C PHE A 997 19.94 3.71 16.09
N SER A 998 21.09 3.20 16.50
CA SER A 998 22.28 3.18 15.65
C SER A 998 23.37 2.26 16.24
N ASN A 999 24.46 2.02 15.51
CA ASN A 999 25.61 1.30 16.03
C ASN A 999 26.43 2.15 17.03
N ASN A 1000 27.29 1.52 17.82
CA ASN A 1000 28.13 2.19 18.83
C ASN A 1000 29.10 3.24 18.25
N SER A 1001 29.42 3.18 16.94
CA SER A 1001 30.31 4.16 16.28
C SER A 1001 29.66 5.51 16.03
N ALA A 1002 28.32 5.59 16.10
CA ALA A 1002 27.59 6.84 15.99
C ALA A 1002 27.69 7.75 17.24
N LYS A 1003 28.32 7.29 18.33
CA LYS A 1003 28.62 8.10 19.50
C LYS A 1003 29.75 9.09 19.16
N THR A 1004 29.41 10.34 19.03
CA THR A 1004 30.47 11.38 19.09
C THR A 1004 31.10 11.34 20.47
N LYS A 1005 32.43 11.52 20.55
CA LYS A 1005 33.20 11.49 21.82
C LYS A 1005 32.69 12.41 22.93
N ASN A 1006 31.74 13.32 22.63
CA ASN A 1006 31.17 14.33 23.53
C ASN A 1006 29.69 14.15 23.86
N SER A 1007 28.96 13.17 23.33
CA SER A 1007 27.54 12.99 23.64
C SER A 1007 27.37 12.12 24.88
N ALA A 1008 27.01 12.75 26.01
CA ALA A 1008 26.55 12.05 27.22
C ALA A 1008 25.16 11.48 26.96
N GLY A 1009 24.97 10.19 27.12
CA GLY A 1009 23.68 9.55 26.95
C GLY A 1009 23.58 8.20 27.62
N ASN A 1010 22.36 7.69 27.76
CA ASN A 1010 22.03 6.42 28.36
C ASN A 1010 22.06 5.32 27.27
N ASN A 1011 22.73 4.20 27.58
CA ASN A 1011 22.81 3.06 26.66
C ASN A 1011 21.75 2.02 27.01
N ILE A 1012 20.85 1.78 26.07
CA ILE A 1012 19.81 0.77 26.19
C ILE A 1012 20.23 -0.43 25.30
N LYS A 1013 20.31 -1.59 25.91
CA LYS A 1013 20.59 -2.83 25.17
C LYS A 1013 19.35 -3.26 24.42
N ILE A 1014 19.49 -3.57 23.13
CA ILE A 1014 18.43 -4.21 22.36
C ILE A 1014 18.76 -5.70 22.22
N PRO A 1015 17.83 -6.61 22.51
CA PRO A 1015 18.03 -8.03 22.28
C PRO A 1015 18.00 -8.30 20.77
N LEU A 1016 19.07 -8.87 20.23
CA LEU A 1016 19.26 -9.19 18.80
C LEU A 1016 19.36 -10.70 18.60
#